data_fcd96fe54a38f200f1d1b67b1138f4b0
#
_entry.id   fcd96fe54a38f200f1d1b67b1138f4b0
#
_cell.length_a   1.000
_cell.length_b   1.000
_cell.length_c   1.000
_cell.angle_alpha   90.00
_cell.angle_beta   90.00
_cell.angle_gamma   90.00
#
_symmetry.space_group_name_H-M   'P 1'
#
loop_
_entity.id
_entity.type
_entity.pdbx_description
1 polymer ?
#
loop_
_entity_poly.entity_id
_entity_poly.type
_entity_poly.pdbx_seq_one_letter_code
_entity_poly.pdbx_strand_id
1 'polypeptide(L)'
;MKYTKQNIQKKRQILSSEKIRRNSKISLFLFKYAFIISIALIVTGLGLGVGFVRGILKTTPQITKDSVHSKGYITTIYDNKGSTIKTLSNHDSNRIYTPLSSVPKNLQHAFIAIEDERYYSHNGIDLYGIIRATFLGIRNQSLSQGGSTITQQLIKNNVLGIQPEKTTMERLERKIKEQSLALELEKIASKQYILEEYLNAINLGEGTLGVQTASQKYFNKDVSELTLSECAVLASITKNPTRLNPVTHPENNASRRSLVLQNMLEQHYITKKEYREALSDDVYTRIQKNAAAAPAKKTTNSYFEDALILQVVKDLKKQLGYDETKAYNAIYSGGLKIYSTQDQQIQKIADSVTNDSSNYPKATKIALSYSLSAKTVSGKDVVYSDHNLLDYMRKNNLGNQLIFTDEANAKTVVTKFKQYILSKGETITNESFQTTIQPQISMTIMNQSNGTVEALVGGRGNKTSDLSLNRATGTTRQPGSTFKILSAFLPALDKNHMTLATVYEDAPYNYIDTNRPVRNYYKGYKGYSTIREAITNSMNVVSAKTIADVTPKTSFEYLMNLGFSTLVSNETTSNGNVYTDITQSLSLGGLTYGVTNMELTSAYASIANGGTYQKPVLYTKVVDHNGNILLSNTQKGKRVMKESTAFLLTDAMKDVITKGTGKSAKLSSSMAVAGKSGTTSNSYDYWFSGYTPYHTASVWMGYDKNTNFASDNTHKKIWAKVMNEIIKTKQEQTTDFKKPADIVKAKVCKESGKLAIKGVCDHDPRGSRVITEYFEKGTVPTQTCDIHVAVEVCKTSDKLATKNCPANKKQRKIYIVRKKGSHGKTADTPYMLPKKYQSVFCKKH
;
A
#
# COMPACT_ATOMS: atom_id res chain seq x y z
N MET A 1 33.48 60.53 32.70
CA MET A 1 34.68 60.49 33.54
C MET A 1 35.32 61.84 33.49
N LYS A 2 35.47 62.57 34.69
CA LYS A 2 36.19 63.86 34.69
C LYS A 2 37.69 63.60 34.68
N TYR A 3 38.35 63.97 33.61
CA TYR A 3 39.79 63.90 33.45
C TYR A 3 40.47 65.09 34.26
N THR A 4 40.67 64.90 35.59
CA THR A 4 41.48 65.88 36.36
C THR A 4 42.94 65.45 36.38
N LYS A 5 43.89 66.40 36.42
CA LYS A 5 45.34 66.13 36.44
C LYS A 5 45.72 65.05 37.43
N GLN A 6 45.07 65.01 38.63
CA GLN A 6 45.31 64.00 39.67
C GLN A 6 44.87 62.56 39.25
N ASN A 7 43.75 62.40 38.56
CA ASN A 7 43.32 61.13 38.05
C ASN A 7 44.22 60.61 36.94
N ILE A 8 44.79 61.50 36.13
CA ILE A 8 45.73 61.09 35.08
C ILE A 8 47.08 60.65 35.72
N GLN A 9 47.56 61.34 36.75
CA GLN A 9 48.76 60.91 37.47
C GLN A 9 48.61 59.62 38.24
N LYS A 10 47.48 59.41 38.94
CA LYS A 10 47.14 58.15 39.56
C LYS A 10 47.08 56.98 38.56
N LYS A 11 46.49 57.21 37.42
CA LYS A 11 46.39 56.20 36.34
C LYS A 11 47.76 55.89 35.71
N ARG A 12 48.61 56.85 35.58
CA ARG A 12 50.03 56.71 35.15
C ARG A 12 50.86 55.90 36.13
N GLN A 13 50.73 56.16 37.43
CA GLN A 13 51.40 55.36 38.50
C GLN A 13 50.94 53.93 38.57
N ILE A 14 49.64 53.70 38.41
CA ILE A 14 49.08 52.36 38.34
C ILE A 14 49.57 51.61 37.10
N LEU A 15 49.59 52.21 35.97
CA LEU A 15 50.05 51.62 34.67
C LEU A 15 51.60 51.43 34.65
N SER A 16 52.37 52.16 35.50
CA SER A 16 53.82 51.99 35.61
C SER A 16 54.25 50.96 36.64
N SER A 17 53.35 50.39 37.47
CA SER A 17 53.68 49.38 38.45
C SER A 17 54.20 48.09 37.71
N GLU A 18 55.27 47.50 38.28
CA GLU A 18 55.95 46.30 37.73
C GLU A 18 54.97 45.13 37.57
N LYS A 19 54.03 45.01 38.50
CA LYS A 19 53.02 43.95 38.45
C LYS A 19 52.05 44.10 37.27
N ILE A 20 51.65 45.34 36.93
CA ILE A 20 50.78 45.60 35.78
C ILE A 20 51.53 45.46 34.46
N ARG A 21 52.80 45.94 34.43
CA ARG A 21 53.66 45.75 33.22
C ARG A 21 53.95 44.28 32.97
N ARG A 22 54.13 43.47 34.01
CA ARG A 22 54.33 42.00 33.88
C ARG A 22 53.05 41.28 33.41
N ASN A 23 51.88 41.62 33.99
CA ASN A 23 50.63 41.05 33.59
C ASN A 23 50.24 41.48 32.16
N SER A 24 50.49 42.71 31.75
CA SER A 24 50.27 43.17 30.37
C SER A 24 51.21 42.48 29.39
N LYS A 25 52.48 42.23 29.73
CA LYS A 25 53.40 41.46 28.86
C LYS A 25 52.94 40.00 28.75
N ILE A 26 52.48 39.35 29.84
CA ILE A 26 51.94 38.00 29.85
C ILE A 26 50.63 37.93 29.01
N SER A 27 49.71 38.88 29.20
CA SER A 27 48.46 38.99 28.39
C SER A 27 48.77 39.18 26.91
N LEU A 28 49.72 40.02 26.55
CA LEU A 28 50.13 40.22 25.17
C LEU A 28 50.81 38.98 24.55
N PHE A 29 51.60 38.24 25.37
CA PHE A 29 52.22 37.00 24.99
C PHE A 29 51.15 35.91 24.72
N LEU A 30 50.23 35.74 25.67
CA LEU A 30 49.09 34.82 25.51
C LEU A 30 48.21 35.18 24.32
N PHE A 31 47.90 36.41 24.07
CA PHE A 31 47.14 36.88 22.92
C PHE A 31 47.87 36.58 21.58
N LYS A 32 49.20 36.81 21.52
CA LYS A 32 50.00 36.47 20.33
C LYS A 32 49.96 34.97 20.03
N TYR A 33 50.13 34.10 21.03
CA TYR A 33 50.07 32.67 20.83
C TYR A 33 48.66 32.19 20.47
N ALA A 34 47.62 32.67 21.13
CA ALA A 34 46.26 32.39 20.80
C ALA A 34 45.92 32.80 19.35
N PHE A 35 46.41 33.95 18.89
CA PHE A 35 46.24 34.42 17.54
C PHE A 35 46.97 33.54 16.51
N ILE A 36 48.24 33.15 16.82
CA ILE A 36 48.98 32.21 15.94
C ILE A 36 48.32 30.85 15.89
N ILE A 37 47.85 30.30 17.02
CA ILE A 37 47.12 29.04 17.08
C ILE A 37 45.81 29.14 16.28
N SER A 38 45.08 30.23 16.40
CA SER A 38 43.84 30.47 15.59
C SER A 38 44.15 30.49 14.09
N ILE A 39 45.21 31.18 13.67
CA ILE A 39 45.62 31.15 12.25
C ILE A 39 46.01 29.75 11.81
N ALA A 40 46.81 29.05 12.63
CA ALA A 40 47.21 27.67 12.30
C ALA A 40 46.03 26.74 12.17
N LEU A 41 45.04 26.85 13.06
CA LEU A 41 43.79 26.08 13.00
C LEU A 41 42.97 26.43 11.73
N ILE A 42 42.87 27.70 11.39
CA ILE A 42 42.21 28.17 10.18
C ILE A 42 42.90 27.59 8.92
N VAL A 43 44.23 27.70 8.84
CA VAL A 43 45.02 27.19 7.70
C VAL A 43 44.90 25.68 7.59
N THR A 44 44.95 24.94 8.70
CA THR A 44 44.79 23.50 8.73
C THR A 44 43.36 23.11 8.29
N GLY A 45 42.34 23.80 8.84
CA GLY A 45 40.95 23.58 8.45
C GLY A 45 40.68 23.85 6.95
N LEU A 46 41.24 24.92 6.41
CA LEU A 46 41.22 25.23 4.98
C LEU A 46 41.93 24.17 4.14
N GLY A 47 43.10 23.70 4.59
CA GLY A 47 43.85 22.62 3.91
C GLY A 47 43.08 21.31 3.86
N LEU A 48 42.46 20.91 4.98
CA LEU A 48 41.61 19.70 5.04
C LEU A 48 40.35 19.88 4.16
N GLY A 49 39.73 21.07 4.17
CA GLY A 49 38.58 21.36 3.30
C GLY A 49 38.92 21.27 1.83
N VAL A 50 40.04 21.83 1.39
CA VAL A 50 40.51 21.75 -0.01
C VAL A 50 40.85 20.30 -0.39
N GLY A 51 41.47 19.56 0.50
CA GLY A 51 41.77 18.12 0.30
C GLY A 51 40.51 17.28 0.13
N PHE A 52 39.51 17.53 0.97
CA PHE A 52 38.22 16.86 0.90
C PHE A 52 37.47 17.17 -0.42
N VAL A 53 37.36 18.43 -0.80
CA VAL A 53 36.74 18.83 -2.07
C VAL A 53 37.47 18.18 -3.27
N ARG A 54 38.82 18.20 -3.30
CA ARG A 54 39.57 17.52 -4.36
C ARG A 54 39.33 16.02 -4.41
N GLY A 55 39.17 15.38 -3.27
CA GLY A 55 38.82 13.96 -3.17
C GLY A 55 37.47 13.66 -3.84
N ILE A 56 36.44 14.49 -3.57
CA ILE A 56 35.12 14.37 -4.19
C ILE A 56 35.19 14.60 -5.70
N LEU A 57 35.94 15.62 -6.15
CA LEU A 57 36.04 15.97 -7.56
C LEU A 57 36.70 14.88 -8.40
N LYS A 58 37.60 14.08 -7.85
CA LYS A 58 38.20 12.92 -8.53
C LYS A 58 37.16 11.82 -8.87
N THR A 59 36.07 11.75 -8.15
CA THR A 59 34.99 10.77 -8.37
C THR A 59 33.83 11.33 -9.18
N THR A 60 33.93 12.58 -9.64
CA THR A 60 32.88 13.24 -10.43
C THR A 60 32.96 12.79 -11.87
N PRO A 61 31.85 12.38 -12.51
CA PRO A 61 31.83 11.96 -13.91
C PRO A 61 32.18 13.12 -14.83
N GLN A 62 32.72 12.82 -16.00
CA GLN A 62 32.89 13.85 -17.05
C GLN A 62 31.55 14.23 -17.64
N ILE A 63 31.32 15.53 -17.84
CA ILE A 63 30.08 16.04 -18.44
C ILE A 63 30.27 16.32 -19.92
N THR A 64 29.28 15.93 -20.72
CA THR A 64 29.16 16.24 -22.14
C THR A 64 27.77 16.81 -22.41
N LYS A 65 27.57 17.48 -23.54
CA LYS A 65 26.23 17.90 -23.95
C LYS A 65 25.26 16.73 -24.00
N ASP A 66 25.73 15.58 -24.50
CA ASP A 66 24.93 14.34 -24.57
C ASP A 66 24.53 13.77 -23.22
N SER A 67 25.30 14.01 -22.16
CA SER A 67 24.98 13.54 -20.82
C SER A 67 23.79 14.29 -20.17
N VAL A 68 23.52 15.50 -20.60
CA VAL A 68 22.38 16.32 -20.15
C VAL A 68 21.21 16.29 -21.13
N HIS A 69 21.49 15.86 -22.39
CA HIS A 69 20.46 15.77 -23.42
C HIS A 69 19.45 14.68 -23.10
N SER A 70 18.19 15.07 -23.08
CA SER A 70 17.07 14.15 -22.85
C SER A 70 16.75 13.35 -24.12
N LYS A 71 17.58 12.36 -24.44
CA LYS A 71 17.31 11.47 -25.58
C LYS A 71 16.11 10.60 -25.25
N GLY A 72 15.09 10.63 -26.07
CA GLY A 72 13.91 9.79 -25.95
C GLY A 72 14.14 8.40 -26.52
N TYR A 73 14.79 7.51 -25.79
CA TYR A 73 14.81 6.09 -26.15
C TYR A 73 13.47 5.46 -25.80
N ILE A 74 12.98 4.59 -26.68
CA ILE A 74 11.72 3.86 -26.47
C ILE A 74 11.94 2.79 -25.41
N THR A 75 11.23 2.85 -24.30
CA THR A 75 11.18 1.76 -23.32
C THR A 75 10.15 0.71 -23.76
N THR A 76 10.53 -0.55 -23.65
CA THR A 76 9.67 -1.69 -24.01
C THR A 76 9.42 -2.57 -22.81
N ILE A 77 8.15 -2.88 -22.58
CA ILE A 77 7.70 -3.85 -21.58
C ILE A 77 7.46 -5.19 -22.28
N TYR A 78 8.07 -6.24 -21.78
CA TYR A 78 7.94 -7.61 -22.25
C TYR A 78 7.17 -8.44 -21.23
N ASP A 79 6.42 -9.44 -21.70
CA ASP A 79 5.77 -10.44 -20.86
C ASP A 79 6.75 -11.51 -20.36
N ASN A 80 6.26 -12.49 -19.62
CA ASN A 80 7.05 -13.58 -19.05
C ASN A 80 7.66 -14.53 -20.13
N LYS A 81 7.25 -14.41 -21.38
CA LYS A 81 7.77 -15.16 -22.54
C LYS A 81 8.66 -14.32 -23.44
N GLY A 82 8.86 -13.04 -23.12
CA GLY A 82 9.65 -12.10 -23.92
C GLY A 82 8.86 -11.46 -25.08
N SER A 83 7.54 -11.65 -25.14
CA SER A 83 6.70 -10.97 -26.14
C SER A 83 6.42 -9.53 -25.68
N THR A 84 6.39 -8.58 -26.61
CA THR A 84 6.09 -7.19 -26.28
C THR A 84 4.65 -7.03 -25.77
N ILE A 85 4.50 -6.45 -24.58
CA ILE A 85 3.21 -6.01 -24.04
C ILE A 85 2.93 -4.59 -24.54
N LYS A 86 3.90 -3.69 -24.35
CA LYS A 86 3.75 -2.27 -24.64
C LYS A 86 5.09 -1.60 -24.88
N THR A 87 5.08 -0.60 -25.74
CA THR A 87 6.17 0.35 -25.89
C THR A 87 5.78 1.66 -25.25
N LEU A 88 6.62 2.15 -24.33
CA LEU A 88 6.49 3.48 -23.75
C LEU A 88 7.32 4.42 -24.65
N SER A 89 6.69 4.98 -25.66
CA SER A 89 7.32 5.93 -26.60
C SER A 89 7.03 7.38 -26.20
N ASN A 90 7.79 8.33 -26.75
CA ASN A 90 7.57 9.76 -26.54
C ASN A 90 6.15 10.23 -26.91
N HIS A 91 5.41 9.47 -27.71
CA HIS A 91 3.99 9.74 -28.02
C HIS A 91 3.02 9.21 -26.95
N ASP A 92 3.41 8.16 -26.22
CA ASP A 92 2.65 7.56 -25.12
C ASP A 92 3.24 7.94 -23.74
N SER A 93 4.56 8.29 -23.70
CA SER A 93 5.17 8.87 -22.53
C SER A 93 4.74 10.33 -22.44
N ASN A 94 4.44 10.78 -21.27
CA ASN A 94 4.07 12.15 -20.98
C ASN A 94 5.26 13.12 -21.18
N ARG A 95 6.03 12.97 -22.28
CA ARG A 95 7.10 13.86 -22.70
C ARG A 95 7.06 14.08 -24.21
N ILE A 96 6.88 15.33 -24.60
CA ILE A 96 7.05 15.80 -25.97
C ILE A 96 8.18 16.82 -25.95
N TYR A 97 9.29 16.50 -26.63
CA TYR A 97 10.42 17.44 -26.75
C TYR A 97 10.00 18.66 -27.56
N THR A 98 10.37 19.83 -27.08
CA THR A 98 10.05 21.09 -27.72
C THR A 98 11.30 22.00 -27.75
N PRO A 99 11.72 22.50 -28.92
CA PRO A 99 12.82 23.43 -29.01
C PRO A 99 12.46 24.74 -28.28
N LEU A 100 13.46 25.40 -27.69
CA LEU A 100 13.26 26.62 -26.92
C LEU A 100 12.60 27.74 -27.73
N SER A 101 12.81 27.76 -29.05
CA SER A 101 12.18 28.71 -29.99
C SER A 101 10.65 28.60 -30.02
N SER A 102 10.09 27.45 -29.71
CA SER A 102 8.64 27.21 -29.64
C SER A 102 8.07 27.45 -28.24
N VAL A 103 8.92 27.62 -27.21
CA VAL A 103 8.50 27.92 -25.85
C VAL A 103 8.29 29.44 -25.67
N PRO A 104 7.09 29.91 -25.26
CA PRO A 104 6.82 31.33 -25.08
C PRO A 104 7.81 32.00 -24.13
N LYS A 105 8.18 33.23 -24.39
CA LYS A 105 9.07 33.99 -23.50
C LYS A 105 8.52 34.12 -22.10
N ASN A 106 7.21 34.29 -21.94
CA ASN A 106 6.54 34.33 -20.65
C ASN A 106 6.76 33.02 -19.83
N LEU A 107 6.77 31.85 -20.47
CA LEU A 107 7.04 30.58 -19.79
C LEU A 107 8.51 30.48 -19.39
N GLN A 108 9.45 30.84 -20.28
CA GLN A 108 10.88 30.89 -19.97
C GLN A 108 11.14 31.80 -18.76
N HIS A 109 10.58 33.01 -18.78
CA HIS A 109 10.72 33.98 -17.69
C HIS A 109 10.06 33.55 -16.40
N ALA A 110 8.90 32.86 -16.44
CA ALA A 110 8.23 32.34 -15.27
C ALA A 110 9.10 31.34 -14.51
N PHE A 111 9.75 30.42 -15.23
CA PHE A 111 10.68 29.45 -14.61
C PHE A 111 11.94 30.15 -14.07
N ILE A 112 12.52 31.07 -14.83
CA ILE A 112 13.70 31.84 -14.40
C ILE A 112 13.35 32.66 -13.16
N ALA A 113 12.23 33.36 -13.16
CA ALA A 113 11.83 34.24 -12.06
C ALA A 113 11.60 33.51 -10.73
N ILE A 114 11.15 32.24 -10.76
CA ILE A 114 10.86 31.49 -9.54
C ILE A 114 11.99 30.57 -9.09
N GLU A 115 12.79 30.06 -10.03
CA GLU A 115 13.84 29.07 -9.74
C GLU A 115 15.24 29.66 -9.72
N ASP A 116 15.53 30.66 -10.57
CA ASP A 116 16.87 31.15 -10.77
C ASP A 116 16.88 32.59 -11.33
N GLU A 117 16.53 33.59 -10.50
CA GLU A 117 16.37 34.99 -10.82
C GLU A 117 17.54 35.58 -11.62
N ARG A 118 18.78 35.15 -11.35
CA ARG A 118 20.02 35.64 -11.99
C ARG A 118 20.60 34.68 -13.03
N TYR A 119 19.76 33.83 -13.62
CA TYR A 119 20.16 32.76 -14.53
C TYR A 119 21.16 33.21 -15.61
N TYR A 120 20.94 34.35 -16.23
CA TYR A 120 21.81 34.90 -17.26
C TYR A 120 23.07 35.62 -16.75
N SER A 121 23.17 35.84 -15.43
CA SER A 121 24.23 36.61 -14.80
C SER A 121 25.33 35.79 -14.14
N HIS A 122 25.10 34.48 -13.94
CA HIS A 122 26.07 33.58 -13.31
C HIS A 122 26.49 32.44 -14.27
N ASN A 123 27.61 31.79 -13.96
CA ASN A 123 28.16 30.67 -14.72
C ASN A 123 27.90 29.35 -14.03
N GLY A 124 26.62 28.95 -13.86
CA GLY A 124 26.20 27.72 -13.26
C GLY A 124 26.02 27.71 -11.76
N ILE A 125 26.63 28.66 -11.04
CA ILE A 125 26.48 28.83 -9.59
C ILE A 125 26.12 30.29 -9.28
N ASP A 126 25.05 30.47 -8.50
CA ASP A 126 24.68 31.78 -7.99
C ASP A 126 25.20 31.98 -6.54
N LEU A 127 26.41 32.53 -6.43
CA LEU A 127 27.03 32.77 -5.10
C LEU A 127 26.23 33.75 -4.25
N TYR A 128 25.63 34.77 -4.84
CA TYR A 128 24.79 35.71 -4.11
C TYR A 128 23.52 35.03 -3.57
N GLY A 129 22.90 34.22 -4.38
CA GLY A 129 21.74 33.40 -3.96
C GLY A 129 22.07 32.46 -2.83
N ILE A 130 23.23 31.80 -2.86
CA ILE A 130 23.69 30.90 -1.79
C ILE A 130 23.90 31.70 -0.49
N ILE A 131 24.58 32.85 -0.52
CA ILE A 131 24.83 33.70 0.65
C ILE A 131 23.50 34.18 1.24
N ARG A 132 22.59 34.67 0.41
CA ARG A 132 21.25 35.12 0.80
C ARG A 132 20.45 33.97 1.46
N ALA A 133 20.40 32.80 0.83
CA ALA A 133 19.66 31.65 1.32
C ALA A 133 20.24 31.14 2.67
N THR A 134 21.57 31.15 2.84
CA THR A 134 22.26 30.80 4.08
C THR A 134 21.93 31.79 5.19
N PHE A 135 22.01 33.12 4.90
CA PHE A 135 21.72 34.15 5.89
C PHE A 135 20.25 34.11 6.36
N LEU A 136 19.30 33.97 5.41
CA LEU A 136 17.88 33.83 5.74
C LEU A 136 17.57 32.51 6.45
N GLY A 137 18.26 31.41 6.09
CA GLY A 137 18.15 30.13 6.75
C GLY A 137 18.56 30.18 8.22
N ILE A 138 19.65 30.84 8.51
CA ILE A 138 20.13 31.05 9.89
C ILE A 138 19.14 31.95 10.66
N ARG A 139 18.66 33.04 10.07
CA ARG A 139 17.72 33.96 10.70
C ARG A 139 16.36 33.31 11.02
N ASN A 140 15.85 32.49 10.12
CA ASN A 140 14.50 31.90 10.20
C ASN A 140 14.52 30.47 10.77
N GLN A 141 15.67 29.95 11.20
CA GLN A 141 15.87 28.54 11.65
C GLN A 141 15.29 27.51 10.67
N SER A 142 15.24 27.84 9.38
CA SER A 142 14.65 27.01 8.33
C SER A 142 15.47 27.13 7.05
N LEU A 143 16.07 26.04 6.61
CA LEU A 143 16.78 25.92 5.33
C LEU A 143 15.81 25.74 4.13
N SER A 144 14.64 26.36 4.19
CA SER A 144 13.55 26.14 3.21
C SER A 144 13.68 26.94 1.90
N GLN A 145 14.59 27.90 1.80
CA GLN A 145 14.83 28.63 0.55
C GLN A 145 15.89 27.92 -0.28
N GLY A 146 15.52 27.57 -1.54
CA GLY A 146 16.42 26.97 -2.51
C GLY A 146 17.44 27.95 -3.06
N GLY A 147 18.73 27.60 -2.98
CA GLY A 147 19.82 28.33 -3.62
C GLY A 147 20.42 27.57 -4.80
N SER A 148 19.69 26.62 -5.40
CA SER A 148 20.15 25.82 -6.54
C SER A 148 19.73 26.48 -7.86
N THR A 149 20.67 26.61 -8.80
CA THR A 149 20.42 27.18 -10.13
C THR A 149 19.70 26.18 -11.05
N ILE A 150 19.10 26.65 -12.14
CA ILE A 150 18.54 25.82 -13.22
C ILE A 150 19.59 24.83 -13.73
N THR A 151 20.84 25.25 -13.92
CA THR A 151 21.94 24.39 -14.37
C THR A 151 22.20 23.26 -13.37
N GLN A 152 22.24 23.56 -12.07
CA GLN A 152 22.42 22.55 -11.02
C GLN A 152 21.25 21.57 -10.96
N GLN A 153 20.01 22.06 -11.15
CA GLN A 153 18.83 21.19 -11.19
C GLN A 153 18.84 20.26 -12.40
N LEU A 154 19.24 20.74 -13.58
CA LEU A 154 19.40 19.92 -14.78
C LEU A 154 20.42 18.80 -14.56
N ILE A 155 21.58 19.12 -13.99
CA ILE A 155 22.64 18.13 -13.68
C ILE A 155 22.15 17.13 -12.66
N LYS A 156 21.51 17.60 -11.60
CA LYS A 156 20.93 16.74 -10.59
C LYS A 156 19.99 15.71 -11.21
N ASN A 157 19.08 16.15 -12.10
CA ASN A 157 18.04 15.33 -12.68
C ASN A 157 18.56 14.37 -13.76
N ASN A 158 19.50 14.80 -14.62
CA ASN A 158 19.89 14.06 -15.81
C ASN A 158 21.26 13.35 -15.69
N VAL A 159 22.17 13.82 -14.81
CA VAL A 159 23.55 13.33 -14.77
C VAL A 159 23.89 12.56 -13.48
N LEU A 160 23.68 13.17 -12.31
CA LEU A 160 24.16 12.59 -11.05
C LEU A 160 23.29 11.50 -10.48
N GLY A 161 21.98 11.59 -10.66
CA GLY A 161 21.04 10.77 -9.92
C GLY A 161 21.21 10.88 -8.40
N ILE A 162 20.12 11.03 -7.71
CA ILE A 162 20.15 11.19 -6.26
C ILE A 162 20.19 9.81 -5.62
N GLN A 163 21.32 9.48 -5.01
CA GLN A 163 21.37 8.45 -3.98
C GLN A 163 20.50 8.91 -2.79
N PRO A 164 19.73 8.03 -2.10
CA PRO A 164 19.08 8.40 -0.87
C PRO A 164 20.15 8.79 0.14
N GLU A 165 20.28 10.10 0.36
CA GLU A 165 21.28 10.67 1.27
C GLU A 165 20.90 10.30 2.69
N LYS A 166 21.65 9.39 3.29
CA LYS A 166 21.47 8.97 4.68
C LYS A 166 22.18 9.91 5.66
N THR A 167 23.14 10.68 5.16
CA THR A 167 23.99 11.54 5.98
C THR A 167 24.11 12.97 5.43
N THR A 168 24.43 13.92 6.31
CA THR A 168 24.72 15.30 5.91
C THR A 168 25.96 15.38 5.01
N MET A 169 26.89 14.42 5.17
CA MET A 169 28.11 14.34 4.38
C MET A 169 27.82 13.95 2.93
N GLU A 170 26.99 12.94 2.68
CA GLU A 170 26.57 12.56 1.34
C GLU A 170 25.86 13.70 0.60
N ARG A 171 25.04 14.47 1.35
CA ARG A 171 24.38 15.68 0.81
C ARG A 171 25.39 16.75 0.40
N LEU A 172 26.42 16.97 1.21
CA LEU A 172 27.48 17.92 0.90
C LEU A 172 28.30 17.45 -0.32
N GLU A 173 28.65 16.18 -0.37
CA GLU A 173 29.37 15.57 -1.50
C GLU A 173 28.61 15.77 -2.82
N ARG A 174 27.32 15.45 -2.85
CA ARG A 174 26.50 15.69 -4.03
C ARG A 174 26.45 17.17 -4.42
N LYS A 175 26.30 18.07 -3.45
CA LYS A 175 26.26 19.52 -3.74
C LYS A 175 27.58 20.02 -4.34
N ILE A 176 28.71 19.52 -3.90
CA ILE A 176 30.01 19.83 -4.49
C ILE A 176 30.09 19.32 -5.93
N LYS A 177 29.65 18.08 -6.19
CA LYS A 177 29.59 17.52 -7.56
C LYS A 177 28.65 18.32 -8.46
N GLU A 178 27.42 18.65 -7.99
CA GLU A 178 26.48 19.50 -8.75
C GLU A 178 27.09 20.82 -9.15
N GLN A 179 27.74 21.51 -8.21
CA GLN A 179 28.36 22.79 -8.47
C GLN A 179 29.52 22.70 -9.46
N SER A 180 30.39 21.70 -9.31
CA SER A 180 31.51 21.49 -10.23
C SER A 180 31.03 21.20 -11.64
N LEU A 181 30.08 20.27 -11.79
CA LEU A 181 29.51 19.94 -13.09
C LEU A 181 28.72 21.09 -13.72
N ALA A 182 28.07 21.94 -12.90
CA ALA A 182 27.39 23.13 -13.37
C ALA A 182 28.36 24.13 -14.01
N LEU A 183 29.51 24.36 -13.36
CA LEU A 183 30.57 25.21 -13.93
C LEU A 183 31.15 24.64 -15.24
N GLU A 184 31.28 23.29 -15.31
CA GLU A 184 31.80 22.64 -16.52
C GLU A 184 30.76 22.64 -17.65
N LEU A 185 29.48 22.39 -17.36
CA LEU A 185 28.41 22.44 -18.36
C LEU A 185 28.29 23.81 -19.00
N GLU A 186 28.37 24.87 -18.22
CA GLU A 186 28.28 26.24 -18.71
C GLU A 186 29.45 26.66 -19.59
N LYS A 187 30.59 25.94 -19.56
CA LYS A 187 31.71 26.14 -20.50
C LYS A 187 31.45 25.51 -21.86
N ILE A 188 30.66 24.46 -21.94
CA ILE A 188 30.44 23.66 -23.15
C ILE A 188 29.05 23.83 -23.75
N ALA A 189 28.09 24.42 -23.01
CA ALA A 189 26.70 24.61 -23.42
C ALA A 189 26.25 26.07 -23.19
N SER A 190 25.45 26.59 -24.13
CA SER A 190 24.87 27.92 -23.97
C SER A 190 23.74 27.95 -22.93
N LYS A 191 23.44 29.10 -22.36
CA LYS A 191 22.29 29.33 -21.48
C LYS A 191 20.98 28.88 -22.12
N GLN A 192 20.81 29.13 -23.41
CA GLN A 192 19.64 28.71 -24.17
C GLN A 192 19.51 27.20 -24.23
N TYR A 193 20.61 26.49 -24.52
CA TYR A 193 20.62 25.02 -24.54
C TYR A 193 20.30 24.44 -23.16
N ILE A 194 20.91 24.98 -22.09
CA ILE A 194 20.68 24.51 -20.72
C ILE A 194 19.20 24.72 -20.32
N LEU A 195 18.62 25.87 -20.65
CA LEU A 195 17.22 26.17 -20.40
C LEU A 195 16.28 25.25 -21.19
N GLU A 196 16.61 24.99 -22.48
CA GLU A 196 15.87 24.08 -23.35
C GLU A 196 15.80 22.67 -22.72
N GLU A 197 16.96 22.12 -22.35
CA GLU A 197 17.03 20.80 -21.73
C GLU A 197 16.31 20.74 -20.37
N TYR A 198 16.41 21.80 -19.57
CA TYR A 198 15.71 21.91 -18.30
C TYR A 198 14.19 21.89 -18.49
N LEU A 199 13.66 22.72 -19.39
CA LEU A 199 12.22 22.80 -19.66
C LEU A 199 11.65 21.53 -20.27
N ASN A 200 12.47 20.75 -20.96
CA ASN A 200 12.10 19.44 -21.48
C ASN A 200 12.27 18.32 -20.47
N ALA A 201 13.05 18.50 -19.40
CA ALA A 201 13.34 17.46 -18.40
C ALA A 201 12.49 17.52 -17.14
N ILE A 202 11.95 18.71 -16.81
CA ILE A 202 11.35 18.95 -15.49
C ILE A 202 10.05 18.19 -15.30
N ASN A 203 9.86 17.64 -14.08
CA ASN A 203 8.62 16.99 -13.66
C ASN A 203 7.58 18.05 -13.25
N LEU A 204 6.45 18.05 -13.92
CA LEU A 204 5.35 18.98 -13.71
C LEU A 204 4.07 18.29 -13.20
N GLY A 205 4.21 17.16 -12.51
CA GLY A 205 3.08 16.43 -11.89
C GLY A 205 2.34 15.53 -12.87
N GLU A 206 1.41 14.70 -12.37
CA GLU A 206 0.60 13.75 -13.17
C GLU A 206 1.43 12.86 -14.12
N GLY A 207 2.68 12.60 -13.79
CA GLY A 207 3.62 11.90 -14.67
C GLY A 207 4.08 12.71 -15.88
N THR A 208 3.79 14.02 -15.98
CA THR A 208 4.20 14.84 -17.10
C THR A 208 5.65 15.29 -16.95
N LEU A 209 6.45 15.01 -17.98
CA LEU A 209 7.82 15.47 -18.11
C LEU A 209 7.93 16.50 -19.23
N GLY A 210 8.46 17.67 -18.90
CA GLY A 210 8.62 18.78 -19.82
C GLY A 210 7.35 19.63 -20.03
N VAL A 211 7.58 20.85 -20.47
CA VAL A 211 6.55 21.89 -20.56
C VAL A 211 5.49 21.64 -21.64
N GLN A 212 5.85 21.02 -22.75
CA GLN A 212 4.89 20.70 -23.83
C GLN A 212 3.86 19.68 -23.37
N THR A 213 4.33 18.64 -22.72
CA THR A 213 3.43 17.59 -22.19
C THR A 213 2.53 18.14 -21.10
N ALA A 214 3.06 18.98 -20.22
CA ALA A 214 2.28 19.63 -19.18
C ALA A 214 1.25 20.61 -19.77
N SER A 215 1.60 21.36 -20.82
CA SER A 215 0.68 22.21 -21.58
C SER A 215 -0.50 21.42 -22.13
N GLN A 216 -0.23 20.31 -22.79
CA GLN A 216 -1.29 19.44 -23.34
C GLN A 216 -2.14 18.84 -22.22
N LYS A 217 -1.51 18.37 -21.14
CA LYS A 217 -2.21 17.74 -20.03
C LYS A 217 -3.16 18.68 -19.30
N TYR A 218 -2.68 19.86 -18.94
CA TYR A 218 -3.46 20.77 -18.10
C TYR A 218 -4.35 21.72 -18.91
N PHE A 219 -3.92 22.10 -20.13
CA PHE A 219 -4.60 23.15 -20.92
C PHE A 219 -5.14 22.65 -22.26
N ASN A 220 -4.79 21.42 -22.68
CA ASN A 220 -5.10 20.88 -24.01
C ASN A 220 -4.65 21.81 -25.15
N LYS A 221 -3.45 22.41 -24.98
CA LYS A 221 -2.83 23.38 -25.92
C LYS A 221 -1.41 22.99 -26.26
N ASP A 222 -0.95 23.44 -27.40
CA ASP A 222 0.49 23.55 -27.69
C ASP A 222 1.13 24.52 -26.70
N VAL A 223 2.39 24.27 -26.31
CA VAL A 223 3.10 25.16 -25.37
C VAL A 223 3.22 26.57 -25.87
N SER A 224 3.31 26.76 -27.19
CA SER A 224 3.39 28.08 -27.84
C SER A 224 2.13 28.94 -27.65
N GLU A 225 0.99 28.30 -27.30
CA GLU A 225 -0.30 28.97 -27.14
C GLU A 225 -0.63 29.34 -25.70
N LEU A 226 0.29 29.09 -24.76
CA LEU A 226 0.06 29.34 -23.33
C LEU A 226 -0.05 30.84 -23.03
N THR A 227 -1.07 31.22 -22.28
CA THR A 227 -1.22 32.55 -21.69
C THR A 227 -0.22 32.76 -20.55
N LEU A 228 0.01 34.01 -20.16
CA LEU A 228 0.88 34.37 -19.03
C LEU A 228 0.43 33.66 -17.74
N SER A 229 -0.87 33.58 -17.48
CA SER A 229 -1.43 32.89 -16.31
C SER A 229 -1.12 31.41 -16.34
N GLU A 230 -1.29 30.75 -17.49
CA GLU A 230 -1.00 29.32 -17.68
C GLU A 230 0.50 29.03 -17.55
N CYS A 231 1.35 29.91 -18.05
CA CYS A 231 2.81 29.86 -17.86
C CYS A 231 3.18 29.86 -16.36
N ALA A 232 2.57 30.76 -15.60
CA ALA A 232 2.81 30.86 -14.17
C ALA A 232 2.30 29.66 -13.38
N VAL A 233 1.19 29.02 -13.82
CA VAL A 233 0.72 27.74 -13.25
C VAL A 233 1.76 26.65 -13.42
N LEU A 234 2.32 26.45 -14.63
CA LEU A 234 3.34 25.42 -14.86
C LEU A 234 4.59 25.66 -14.03
N ALA A 235 5.10 26.89 -14.00
CA ALA A 235 6.27 27.24 -13.20
C ALA A 235 6.04 27.03 -11.69
N SER A 236 4.80 27.11 -11.24
CA SER A 236 4.42 26.89 -9.82
C SER A 236 4.57 25.45 -9.36
N ILE A 237 4.56 24.48 -10.26
CA ILE A 237 4.55 23.05 -9.91
C ILE A 237 5.92 22.57 -9.42
N THR A 238 6.99 23.17 -9.90
CA THR A 238 8.39 22.71 -9.81
C THR A 238 8.87 22.28 -8.42
N LYS A 239 8.56 23.05 -7.38
CA LYS A 239 9.07 22.82 -6.01
C LYS A 239 8.57 21.52 -5.39
N ASN A 240 7.34 21.13 -5.66
CA ASN A 240 6.74 19.90 -5.16
C ASN A 240 5.57 19.49 -6.06
N PRO A 241 5.81 18.70 -7.12
CA PRO A 241 4.81 18.37 -8.13
C PRO A 241 3.54 17.70 -7.58
N THR A 242 3.63 16.98 -6.48
CA THR A 242 2.46 16.34 -5.85
C THR A 242 1.62 17.36 -5.09
N ARG A 243 2.24 18.19 -4.24
CA ARG A 243 1.52 19.15 -3.38
C ARG A 243 1.03 20.37 -4.14
N LEU A 244 1.69 20.71 -5.24
CA LEU A 244 1.42 21.88 -6.08
C LEU A 244 0.75 21.50 -7.40
N ASN A 245 0.16 20.32 -7.46
CA ASN A 245 -0.59 19.86 -8.62
C ASN A 245 -1.83 20.74 -8.86
N PRO A 246 -2.00 21.35 -10.04
CA PRO A 246 -3.10 22.28 -10.27
C PRO A 246 -4.47 21.60 -10.41
N VAL A 247 -4.52 20.28 -10.61
CA VAL A 247 -5.77 19.49 -10.68
C VAL A 247 -6.21 19.08 -9.28
N THR A 248 -5.31 18.46 -8.49
CA THR A 248 -5.64 17.89 -7.18
C THR A 248 -5.50 18.86 -6.01
N HIS A 249 -4.67 19.91 -6.17
CA HIS A 249 -4.37 20.93 -5.15
C HIS A 249 -4.36 22.36 -5.76
N PRO A 250 -5.46 22.79 -6.37
CA PRO A 250 -5.52 24.08 -7.09
C PRO A 250 -5.19 25.27 -6.19
N GLU A 251 -5.60 25.27 -4.92
CA GLU A 251 -5.33 26.37 -3.97
C GLU A 251 -3.85 26.54 -3.66
N ASN A 252 -3.14 25.41 -3.46
CA ASN A 252 -1.69 25.44 -3.23
C ASN A 252 -0.94 25.97 -4.45
N ASN A 253 -1.36 25.54 -5.65
CA ASN A 253 -0.80 26.02 -6.89
C ASN A 253 -1.11 27.50 -7.10
N ALA A 254 -2.33 27.95 -6.84
CA ALA A 254 -2.74 29.36 -6.97
C ALA A 254 -1.92 30.29 -6.07
N SER A 255 -1.68 29.91 -4.83
CA SER A 255 -0.80 30.67 -3.93
C SER A 255 0.61 30.83 -4.50
N ARG A 256 1.17 29.75 -5.07
CA ARG A 256 2.50 29.79 -5.64
C ARG A 256 2.52 30.48 -7.02
N ARG A 257 1.46 30.38 -7.83
CA ARG A 257 1.27 31.11 -9.08
C ARG A 257 1.33 32.63 -8.84
N SER A 258 0.66 33.10 -7.80
CA SER A 258 0.71 34.51 -7.42
C SER A 258 2.14 34.96 -7.09
N LEU A 259 2.93 34.12 -6.41
CA LEU A 259 4.35 34.39 -6.15
C LEU A 259 5.18 34.41 -7.44
N VAL A 260 4.94 33.49 -8.39
CA VAL A 260 5.61 33.49 -9.70
C VAL A 260 5.34 34.80 -10.43
N LEU A 261 4.08 35.20 -10.53
CA LEU A 261 3.68 36.44 -11.19
C LEU A 261 4.28 37.68 -10.51
N GLN A 262 4.32 37.70 -9.16
CA GLN A 262 4.95 38.78 -8.40
C GLN A 262 6.45 38.85 -8.71
N ASN A 263 7.17 37.72 -8.70
CA ASN A 263 8.60 37.70 -9.06
C ASN A 263 8.83 38.18 -10.48
N MET A 264 7.97 37.79 -11.44
CA MET A 264 8.06 38.26 -12.82
C MET A 264 7.88 39.81 -12.93
N LEU A 265 6.97 40.35 -12.12
CA LEU A 265 6.78 41.83 -12.07
C LEU A 265 7.98 42.50 -11.42
N GLU A 266 8.50 42.01 -10.30
CA GLU A 266 9.66 42.58 -9.60
C GLU A 266 10.93 42.54 -10.45
N GLN A 267 11.07 41.52 -11.27
CA GLN A 267 12.17 41.31 -12.20
C GLN A 267 11.94 41.98 -13.57
N HIS A 268 10.88 42.76 -13.73
CA HIS A 268 10.54 43.52 -14.94
C HIS A 268 10.27 42.66 -16.19
N TYR A 269 9.90 41.40 -16.02
CA TYR A 269 9.48 40.55 -17.16
C TYR A 269 8.06 40.83 -17.62
N ILE A 270 7.22 41.39 -16.75
CA ILE A 270 5.83 41.78 -17.03
C ILE A 270 5.50 43.14 -16.44
N THR A 271 4.51 43.77 -17.02
CA THR A 271 3.97 45.05 -16.53
C THR A 271 2.96 44.87 -15.41
N LYS A 272 2.67 45.95 -14.65
CA LYS A 272 1.60 45.94 -13.64
C LYS A 272 0.21 45.59 -14.20
N LYS A 273 -0.02 45.91 -15.48
CA LYS A 273 -1.27 45.59 -16.18
C LYS A 273 -1.37 44.11 -16.42
N GLU A 274 -0.36 43.50 -17.05
CA GLU A 274 -0.29 42.07 -17.31
C GLU A 274 -0.35 41.23 -16.01
N TYR A 275 0.31 41.71 -14.95
CA TYR A 275 0.24 41.08 -13.63
C TYR A 275 -1.20 41.00 -13.10
N ARG A 276 -1.97 42.11 -13.17
CA ARG A 276 -3.35 42.12 -12.69
C ARG A 276 -4.25 41.25 -13.56
N GLU A 277 -4.09 41.32 -14.86
CA GLU A 277 -4.85 40.49 -15.81
C GLU A 277 -4.59 39.00 -15.58
N ALA A 278 -3.33 38.61 -15.39
CA ALA A 278 -2.97 37.24 -15.14
C ALA A 278 -3.47 36.74 -13.77
N LEU A 279 -3.47 37.57 -12.73
CA LEU A 279 -4.04 37.21 -11.42
C LEU A 279 -5.56 36.99 -11.45
N SER A 280 -6.28 37.84 -12.22
CA SER A 280 -7.73 37.73 -12.34
C SER A 280 -8.20 36.63 -13.29
N ASP A 281 -7.28 35.96 -13.99
CA ASP A 281 -7.61 34.91 -14.93
C ASP A 281 -8.05 33.65 -14.23
N ASP A 282 -9.21 33.12 -14.61
CA ASP A 282 -9.80 31.89 -14.08
C ASP A 282 -9.20 30.63 -14.72
N VAL A 283 -7.89 30.50 -14.58
CA VAL A 283 -7.12 29.39 -15.18
C VAL A 283 -7.50 28.01 -14.61
N TYR A 284 -7.85 27.95 -13.32
CA TYR A 284 -8.14 26.68 -12.66
C TYR A 284 -9.46 26.05 -13.12
N THR A 285 -10.46 26.83 -13.45
CA THR A 285 -11.69 26.34 -14.09
C THR A 285 -11.39 25.68 -15.44
N ARG A 286 -10.49 26.28 -16.24
CA ARG A 286 -10.06 25.66 -17.51
C ARG A 286 -9.33 24.36 -17.29
N ILE A 287 -8.43 24.29 -16.30
CA ILE A 287 -7.70 23.06 -15.93
C ILE A 287 -8.68 21.94 -15.51
N GLN A 288 -9.62 22.25 -14.64
CA GLN A 288 -10.63 21.28 -14.18
C GLN A 288 -11.52 20.79 -15.33
N LYS A 289 -11.93 21.70 -16.21
CA LYS A 289 -12.71 21.37 -17.42
C LYS A 289 -11.92 20.42 -18.34
N ASN A 290 -10.64 20.70 -18.57
CA ASN A 290 -9.80 19.86 -19.41
C ASN A 290 -9.54 18.48 -18.75
N ALA A 291 -9.33 18.45 -17.42
CA ALA A 291 -9.20 17.20 -16.68
C ALA A 291 -10.45 16.32 -16.76
N ALA A 292 -11.63 16.94 -16.76
CA ALA A 292 -12.92 16.25 -16.92
C ALA A 292 -13.23 15.83 -18.37
N ALA A 293 -12.75 16.62 -19.35
CA ALA A 293 -13.01 16.42 -20.79
C ALA A 293 -11.94 15.58 -21.50
N ALA A 294 -10.87 15.18 -20.81
CA ALA A 294 -9.79 14.40 -21.44
C ALA A 294 -10.34 13.14 -22.08
N PRO A 295 -10.29 12.95 -23.41
CA PRO A 295 -10.80 11.74 -24.06
C PRO A 295 -10.04 10.53 -23.54
N ALA A 296 -10.74 9.42 -23.36
CA ALA A 296 -10.10 8.15 -22.99
C ALA A 296 -8.99 7.84 -24.00
N LYS A 297 -7.72 7.91 -23.57
CA LYS A 297 -6.59 7.58 -24.45
C LYS A 297 -6.75 6.14 -24.92
N LYS A 298 -6.64 5.91 -26.22
CA LYS A 298 -6.68 4.58 -26.86
C LYS A 298 -5.61 3.59 -26.32
N THR A 299 -4.67 4.04 -25.47
CA THR A 299 -3.49 3.33 -24.98
C THR A 299 -3.29 3.43 -23.47
N THR A 300 -4.37 3.55 -22.70
CA THR A 300 -4.30 3.55 -21.22
C THR A 300 -3.57 2.31 -20.71
N ASN A 301 -2.66 2.47 -19.75
CA ASN A 301 -1.98 1.34 -19.11
C ASN A 301 -3.00 0.43 -18.43
N SER A 302 -2.78 -0.87 -18.48
CA SER A 302 -3.49 -1.82 -17.63
C SER A 302 -3.15 -1.58 -16.14
N TYR A 303 -3.93 -2.16 -15.23
CA TYR A 303 -3.60 -2.11 -13.80
C TYR A 303 -2.27 -2.80 -13.48
N PHE A 304 -1.93 -3.85 -14.24
CA PHE A 304 -0.65 -4.52 -14.11
C PHE A 304 0.51 -3.61 -14.52
N GLU A 305 0.40 -2.96 -15.69
CA GLU A 305 1.44 -2.05 -16.20
C GLU A 305 1.67 -0.87 -15.25
N ASP A 306 0.61 -0.27 -14.70
CA ASP A 306 0.77 0.80 -13.70
C ASP A 306 1.49 0.31 -12.43
N ALA A 307 1.10 -0.87 -11.91
CA ALA A 307 1.75 -1.46 -10.75
C ALA A 307 3.21 -1.79 -11.03
N LEU A 308 3.52 -2.30 -12.22
CA LEU A 308 4.88 -2.56 -12.70
C LEU A 308 5.72 -1.29 -12.74
N ILE A 309 5.21 -0.23 -13.35
CA ILE A 309 5.90 1.06 -13.44
C ILE A 309 6.19 1.59 -12.03
N LEU A 310 5.20 1.59 -11.13
CA LEU A 310 5.38 2.03 -9.76
C LEU A 310 6.40 1.18 -8.98
N GLN A 311 6.44 -0.15 -9.22
CA GLN A 311 7.43 -1.01 -8.60
C GLN A 311 8.83 -0.70 -9.15
N VAL A 312 9.00 -0.53 -10.46
CA VAL A 312 10.29 -0.17 -11.07
C VAL A 312 10.77 1.18 -10.55
N VAL A 313 9.89 2.20 -10.48
CA VAL A 313 10.22 3.52 -9.89
C VAL A 313 10.73 3.34 -8.46
N LYS A 314 9.99 2.60 -7.62
CA LYS A 314 10.35 2.34 -6.23
C LYS A 314 11.72 1.65 -6.11
N ASP A 315 11.98 0.68 -6.96
CA ASP A 315 13.20 -0.11 -6.92
C ASP A 315 14.39 0.67 -7.51
N LEU A 316 14.23 1.48 -8.55
CA LEU A 316 15.23 2.43 -9.02
C LEU A 316 15.63 3.43 -7.93
N LYS A 317 14.64 3.95 -7.19
CA LYS A 317 14.88 4.85 -6.04
C LYS A 317 15.65 4.13 -4.92
N LYS A 318 15.22 2.91 -4.57
CA LYS A 318 15.77 2.17 -3.42
C LYS A 318 17.15 1.58 -3.69
N GLN A 319 17.38 1.00 -4.87
CA GLN A 319 18.59 0.24 -5.19
C GLN A 319 19.66 1.10 -5.86
N LEU A 320 19.25 2.08 -6.70
CA LEU A 320 20.17 2.92 -7.47
C LEU A 320 20.18 4.38 -6.99
N GLY A 321 19.39 4.71 -5.97
CA GLY A 321 19.33 6.03 -5.39
C GLY A 321 18.78 7.11 -6.34
N TYR A 322 17.99 6.74 -7.32
CA TYR A 322 17.35 7.71 -8.19
C TYR A 322 16.34 8.54 -7.40
N ASP A 323 16.25 9.84 -7.70
CA ASP A 323 15.07 10.60 -7.29
C ASP A 323 13.88 10.22 -8.17
N GLU A 324 12.72 10.74 -7.83
CA GLU A 324 11.48 10.43 -8.52
C GLU A 324 11.53 10.83 -10.00
N THR A 325 12.04 12.03 -10.28
CA THR A 325 12.16 12.57 -11.64
C THR A 325 13.08 11.70 -12.50
N LYS A 326 14.25 11.33 -11.97
CA LYS A 326 15.19 10.49 -12.69
C LYS A 326 14.64 9.08 -12.92
N ALA A 327 13.93 8.51 -11.94
CA ALA A 327 13.30 7.20 -12.10
C ALA A 327 12.24 7.21 -13.20
N TYR A 328 11.37 8.21 -13.23
CA TYR A 328 10.38 8.37 -14.31
C TYR A 328 11.04 8.67 -15.65
N ASN A 329 12.07 9.54 -15.69
CA ASN A 329 12.82 9.79 -16.92
C ASN A 329 13.47 8.52 -17.47
N ALA A 330 14.05 7.68 -16.61
CA ALA A 330 14.62 6.41 -17.02
C ALA A 330 13.54 5.50 -17.65
N ILE A 331 12.35 5.44 -17.05
CA ILE A 331 11.25 4.59 -17.55
C ILE A 331 10.70 5.13 -18.88
N TYR A 332 10.45 6.43 -18.99
CA TYR A 332 9.73 6.95 -20.17
C TYR A 332 10.64 7.41 -21.31
N SER A 333 11.93 7.62 -21.03
CA SER A 333 12.87 8.17 -22.02
C SER A 333 14.24 7.50 -22.00
N GLY A 334 14.49 6.56 -21.08
CA GLY A 334 15.78 5.90 -20.92
C GLY A 334 15.97 4.66 -21.78
N GLY A 335 14.99 4.25 -22.58
CA GLY A 335 15.09 3.08 -23.45
C GLY A 335 15.23 1.76 -22.69
N LEU A 336 14.52 1.64 -21.56
CA LEU A 336 14.59 0.46 -20.75
C LEU A 336 13.92 -0.74 -21.43
N LYS A 337 14.47 -1.91 -21.23
CA LYS A 337 13.83 -3.19 -21.52
C LYS A 337 13.36 -3.76 -20.17
N ILE A 338 12.05 -3.72 -19.92
CA ILE A 338 11.44 -4.19 -18.67
C ILE A 338 10.85 -5.57 -18.92
N TYR A 339 11.46 -6.61 -18.35
CA TYR A 339 10.98 -7.98 -18.45
C TYR A 339 10.01 -8.24 -17.29
N SER A 340 8.72 -8.06 -17.58
CA SER A 340 7.66 -8.27 -16.60
C SER A 340 7.41 -9.75 -16.33
N THR A 341 6.64 -10.02 -15.28
CA THR A 341 6.18 -11.37 -14.92
C THR A 341 4.78 -11.66 -15.46
N GLN A 342 4.16 -10.72 -16.17
CA GLN A 342 2.81 -10.89 -16.70
C GLN A 342 2.75 -12.06 -17.68
N ASP A 343 1.76 -12.93 -17.49
CA ASP A 343 1.30 -13.86 -18.51
C ASP A 343 0.09 -13.24 -19.21
N GLN A 344 0.27 -12.83 -20.47
CA GLN A 344 -0.79 -12.14 -21.23
C GLN A 344 -2.06 -12.96 -21.36
N GLN A 345 -1.97 -14.30 -21.41
CA GLN A 345 -3.16 -15.16 -21.51
C GLN A 345 -3.93 -15.17 -20.19
N ILE A 346 -3.22 -15.30 -19.05
CA ILE A 346 -3.82 -15.26 -17.71
C ILE A 346 -4.42 -13.88 -17.44
N GLN A 347 -3.71 -12.80 -17.79
CA GLN A 347 -4.22 -11.44 -17.64
C GLN A 347 -5.51 -11.24 -18.46
N LYS A 348 -5.54 -11.65 -19.71
CA LYS A 348 -6.72 -11.54 -20.59
C LYS A 348 -7.92 -12.32 -20.03
N ILE A 349 -7.69 -13.52 -19.47
CA ILE A 349 -8.73 -14.30 -18.81
C ILE A 349 -9.27 -13.54 -17.59
N ALA A 350 -8.37 -13.06 -16.72
CA ALA A 350 -8.77 -12.32 -15.53
C ALA A 350 -9.58 -11.07 -15.88
N ASP A 351 -9.10 -10.27 -16.84
CA ASP A 351 -9.79 -9.06 -17.31
C ASP A 351 -11.17 -9.38 -17.93
N SER A 352 -11.26 -10.39 -18.79
CA SER A 352 -12.51 -10.73 -19.45
C SER A 352 -13.59 -11.20 -18.46
N VAL A 353 -13.21 -12.04 -17.49
CA VAL A 353 -14.15 -12.57 -16.50
C VAL A 353 -14.57 -11.49 -15.48
N THR A 354 -13.64 -10.64 -15.06
CA THR A 354 -13.93 -9.61 -14.05
C THR A 354 -14.69 -8.41 -14.63
N ASN A 355 -14.57 -8.13 -15.93
CA ASN A 355 -15.31 -7.07 -16.61
C ASN A 355 -16.65 -7.52 -17.18
N ASP A 356 -16.91 -8.82 -17.25
CA ASP A 356 -18.20 -9.33 -17.70
C ASP A 356 -19.30 -9.03 -16.66
N SER A 357 -20.18 -8.10 -17.00
CA SER A 357 -21.29 -7.65 -16.15
C SER A 357 -22.26 -8.77 -15.77
N SER A 358 -22.36 -9.84 -16.57
CA SER A 358 -23.21 -10.99 -16.30
C SER A 358 -22.76 -11.79 -15.05
N ASN A 359 -21.51 -11.66 -14.63
CA ASN A 359 -20.98 -12.30 -13.43
C ASN A 359 -21.39 -11.60 -12.13
N TYR A 360 -22.01 -10.42 -12.21
CA TYR A 360 -22.36 -9.63 -11.02
C TYR A 360 -23.88 -9.66 -10.75
N PRO A 361 -24.31 -9.33 -9.51
CA PRO A 361 -25.72 -9.18 -9.21
C PRO A 361 -26.38 -8.16 -10.13
N LYS A 362 -27.63 -8.39 -10.52
CA LYS A 362 -28.37 -7.49 -11.43
C LYS A 362 -28.54 -6.07 -10.88
N ALA A 363 -28.66 -5.91 -9.55
CA ALA A 363 -28.76 -4.62 -8.90
C ALA A 363 -27.35 -4.00 -8.71
N THR A 364 -26.77 -3.52 -9.79
CA THR A 364 -25.54 -2.71 -9.72
C THR A 364 -25.90 -1.27 -9.31
N LYS A 365 -24.98 -0.62 -8.61
CA LYS A 365 -25.08 0.79 -8.23
C LYS A 365 -23.90 1.54 -8.80
N ILE A 366 -23.91 2.85 -8.71
CA ILE A 366 -22.78 3.70 -8.99
C ILE A 366 -22.38 4.49 -7.75
N ALA A 367 -21.09 4.71 -7.57
CA ALA A 367 -20.56 5.67 -6.62
C ALA A 367 -20.27 6.97 -7.37
N LEU A 368 -20.66 8.09 -6.80
CA LEU A 368 -20.38 9.43 -7.31
C LEU A 368 -19.18 10.02 -6.59
N SER A 369 -18.21 10.53 -7.35
CA SER A 369 -17.20 11.48 -6.93
C SER A 369 -17.56 12.84 -7.54
N TYR A 370 -17.67 13.85 -6.69
CA TYR A 370 -18.21 15.15 -7.09
C TYR A 370 -17.41 16.30 -6.49
N SER A 371 -17.14 17.29 -7.33
CA SER A 371 -16.64 18.59 -6.88
C SER A 371 -17.25 19.71 -7.71
N LEU A 372 -17.49 20.84 -7.05
CA LEU A 372 -18.06 22.04 -7.66
C LEU A 372 -17.25 23.26 -7.22
N SER A 373 -16.79 24.05 -8.15
CA SER A 373 -16.16 25.33 -7.87
C SER A 373 -17.17 26.45 -8.11
N ALA A 374 -17.22 27.43 -7.21
CA ALA A 374 -18.12 28.58 -7.32
C ALA A 374 -17.42 29.86 -6.84
N LYS A 375 -17.91 30.99 -7.29
CA LYS A 375 -17.57 32.33 -6.74
C LYS A 375 -18.69 32.79 -5.83
N THR A 376 -18.32 33.21 -4.62
CA THR A 376 -19.26 33.83 -3.69
C THR A 376 -19.70 35.21 -4.20
N VAL A 377 -20.74 35.79 -3.61
CA VAL A 377 -21.21 37.17 -3.89
C VAL A 377 -20.07 38.20 -3.71
N SER A 378 -19.13 37.94 -2.79
CA SER A 378 -17.95 38.78 -2.57
C SER A 378 -16.79 38.50 -3.54
N GLY A 379 -16.96 37.65 -4.55
CA GLY A 379 -15.95 37.29 -5.56
C GLY A 379 -14.91 36.27 -5.10
N LYS A 380 -15.05 35.67 -3.90
CA LYS A 380 -14.11 34.66 -3.39
C LYS A 380 -14.38 33.31 -4.01
N ASP A 381 -13.34 32.58 -4.41
CA ASP A 381 -13.45 31.20 -4.88
C ASP A 381 -13.72 30.25 -3.74
N VAL A 382 -14.68 29.36 -3.91
CA VAL A 382 -15.06 28.29 -2.98
C VAL A 382 -15.19 26.99 -3.74
N VAL A 383 -14.68 25.89 -3.15
CA VAL A 383 -14.80 24.55 -3.70
C VAL A 383 -15.69 23.71 -2.79
N TYR A 384 -16.71 23.11 -3.35
CA TYR A 384 -17.62 22.17 -2.71
C TYR A 384 -17.21 20.74 -3.12
N SER A 385 -16.86 19.93 -2.14
CA SER A 385 -16.41 18.54 -2.32
C SER A 385 -17.55 17.52 -2.15
N ASP A 386 -17.24 16.26 -2.34
CA ASP A 386 -18.05 15.09 -1.94
C ASP A 386 -18.68 15.25 -0.57
N HIS A 387 -17.91 15.79 0.40
CA HIS A 387 -18.36 15.98 1.78
C HIS A 387 -19.51 16.99 1.88
N ASN A 388 -19.36 18.11 1.20
CA ASN A 388 -20.39 19.16 1.18
C ASN A 388 -21.70 18.69 0.52
N LEU A 389 -21.58 17.95 -0.59
CA LEU A 389 -22.74 17.32 -1.23
C LEU A 389 -23.42 16.30 -0.29
N LEU A 390 -22.64 15.49 0.40
CA LEU A 390 -23.15 14.50 1.35
C LEU A 390 -23.87 15.16 2.54
N ASP A 391 -23.31 16.25 3.07
CA ASP A 391 -23.94 17.02 4.15
C ASP A 391 -25.24 17.67 3.69
N TYR A 392 -25.26 18.21 2.46
CA TYR A 392 -26.50 18.71 1.86
C TYR A 392 -27.55 17.60 1.72
N MET A 393 -27.16 16.43 1.25
CA MET A 393 -28.05 15.28 1.11
C MET A 393 -28.64 14.86 2.45
N ARG A 394 -27.82 14.78 3.50
CA ARG A 394 -28.27 14.43 4.86
C ARG A 394 -29.28 15.44 5.41
N LYS A 395 -28.97 16.73 5.27
CA LYS A 395 -29.86 17.83 5.74
C LYS A 395 -31.19 17.86 5.02
N ASN A 396 -31.24 17.39 3.78
CA ASN A 396 -32.45 17.41 2.95
C ASN A 396 -33.09 16.01 2.79
N ASN A 397 -32.71 15.02 3.60
CA ASN A 397 -33.24 13.64 3.56
C ASN A 397 -33.11 12.97 2.18
N LEU A 398 -32.05 13.30 1.41
CA LEU A 398 -31.77 12.74 0.08
C LEU A 398 -30.88 11.52 0.14
N GLY A 399 -30.46 11.10 1.33
CA GLY A 399 -29.58 9.96 1.57
C GLY A 399 -28.36 10.30 2.42
N ASN A 400 -27.61 9.27 2.77
CA ASN A 400 -26.42 9.37 3.65
C ASN A 400 -25.14 8.83 3.01
N GLN A 401 -25.18 8.51 1.70
CA GLN A 401 -24.06 8.00 0.93
C GLN A 401 -24.13 8.50 -0.52
N LEU A 402 -22.98 8.71 -1.15
CA LEU A 402 -22.89 9.07 -2.58
C LEU A 402 -22.93 7.81 -3.47
N ILE A 403 -23.93 6.96 -3.24
CA ILE A 403 -24.17 5.72 -3.96
C ILE A 403 -25.59 5.73 -4.49
N PHE A 404 -25.75 5.60 -5.79
CA PHE A 404 -27.01 5.72 -6.52
C PHE A 404 -27.32 4.47 -7.32
N THR A 405 -28.58 4.26 -7.65
CA THR A 405 -29.01 3.16 -8.54
C THR A 405 -28.48 3.35 -9.95
N ASP A 406 -28.38 4.58 -10.42
CA ASP A 406 -27.95 4.95 -11.76
C ASP A 406 -27.47 6.41 -11.81
N GLU A 407 -26.95 6.81 -12.93
CA GLU A 407 -26.41 8.15 -13.17
C GLU A 407 -27.51 9.23 -13.19
N ALA A 408 -28.73 8.91 -13.64
CA ALA A 408 -29.84 9.86 -13.68
C ALA A 408 -30.24 10.28 -12.26
N ASN A 409 -30.30 9.33 -11.33
CA ASN A 409 -30.58 9.60 -9.93
C ASN A 409 -29.46 10.45 -9.28
N ALA A 410 -28.19 10.18 -9.61
CA ALA A 410 -27.07 10.99 -9.14
C ALA A 410 -27.15 12.42 -9.68
N LYS A 411 -27.43 12.60 -10.96
CA LYS A 411 -27.62 13.91 -11.62
C LYS A 411 -28.77 14.70 -10.99
N THR A 412 -29.88 14.03 -10.66
CA THR A 412 -31.01 14.67 -10.01
C THR A 412 -30.64 15.31 -8.66
N VAL A 413 -29.86 14.57 -7.84
CA VAL A 413 -29.39 15.08 -6.54
C VAL A 413 -28.39 16.23 -6.72
N VAL A 414 -27.47 16.08 -7.65
CA VAL A 414 -26.48 17.13 -7.97
C VAL A 414 -27.15 18.39 -8.49
N THR A 415 -28.19 18.27 -9.33
CA THR A 415 -28.95 19.43 -9.82
C THR A 415 -29.60 20.20 -8.66
N LYS A 416 -30.20 19.51 -7.69
CA LYS A 416 -30.76 20.14 -6.48
C LYS A 416 -29.66 20.84 -5.65
N PHE A 417 -28.48 20.22 -5.53
CA PHE A 417 -27.36 20.82 -4.84
C PHE A 417 -26.85 22.09 -5.56
N LYS A 418 -26.74 22.06 -6.89
CA LYS A 418 -26.38 23.24 -7.69
C LYS A 418 -27.41 24.37 -7.51
N GLN A 419 -28.72 24.07 -7.53
CA GLN A 419 -29.74 25.06 -7.24
C GLN A 419 -29.59 25.69 -5.84
N TYR A 420 -29.25 24.88 -4.83
CA TYR A 420 -28.96 25.38 -3.49
C TYR A 420 -27.73 26.31 -3.46
N ILE A 421 -26.65 26.03 -4.22
CA ILE A 421 -25.51 26.92 -4.30
C ILE A 421 -25.87 28.23 -5.02
N LEU A 422 -26.61 28.16 -6.13
CA LEU A 422 -27.11 29.33 -6.84
C LEU A 422 -28.05 30.19 -5.98
N SER A 423 -28.88 29.58 -5.11
CA SER A 423 -29.78 30.32 -4.20
C SER A 423 -29.04 31.15 -3.15
N LYS A 424 -27.76 30.87 -2.89
CA LYS A 424 -26.88 31.68 -2.04
C LYS A 424 -26.31 32.92 -2.77
N GLY A 425 -26.64 33.11 -4.04
CA GLY A 425 -26.07 34.14 -4.88
C GLY A 425 -24.66 33.83 -5.42
N GLU A 426 -24.25 32.58 -5.31
CA GLU A 426 -22.94 32.14 -5.81
C GLU A 426 -23.02 31.78 -7.30
N THR A 427 -21.92 32.00 -8.03
CA THR A 427 -21.81 31.65 -9.46
C THR A 427 -20.95 30.43 -9.63
N ILE A 428 -21.51 29.35 -10.22
CA ILE A 428 -20.80 28.11 -10.49
C ILE A 428 -19.81 28.36 -11.63
N THR A 429 -18.54 28.02 -11.40
CA THR A 429 -17.44 28.19 -12.36
C THR A 429 -16.97 26.88 -12.95
N ASN A 430 -16.97 25.79 -12.19
CA ASN A 430 -16.59 24.46 -12.69
C ASN A 430 -17.32 23.33 -11.95
N GLU A 431 -17.44 22.19 -12.61
CA GLU A 431 -18.07 20.98 -12.06
C GLU A 431 -17.28 19.75 -12.51
N SER A 432 -16.97 18.87 -11.57
CA SER A 432 -16.50 17.52 -11.84
C SER A 432 -17.53 16.50 -11.35
N PHE A 433 -18.04 15.68 -12.27
CA PHE A 433 -19.03 14.64 -12.02
C PHE A 433 -18.48 13.33 -12.58
N GLN A 434 -18.03 12.44 -11.69
CA GLN A 434 -17.48 11.15 -12.08
C GLN A 434 -18.22 10.01 -11.40
N THR A 435 -18.61 9.00 -12.16
CA THR A 435 -19.29 7.82 -11.64
C THR A 435 -18.42 6.58 -11.79
N THR A 436 -18.49 5.72 -10.78
CA THR A 436 -17.78 4.44 -10.76
C THR A 436 -18.78 3.34 -10.45
N ILE A 437 -18.86 2.33 -11.31
CA ILE A 437 -19.75 1.17 -11.10
C ILE A 437 -19.40 0.45 -9.80
N GLN A 438 -20.40 0.00 -9.05
CA GLN A 438 -20.25 -0.72 -7.80
C GLN A 438 -21.08 -2.03 -7.82
N PRO A 439 -20.68 -3.09 -7.13
CA PRO A 439 -19.41 -3.22 -6.39
C PRO A 439 -18.19 -3.25 -7.30
N GLN A 440 -17.05 -2.89 -6.73
CA GLN A 440 -15.73 -3.03 -7.34
C GLN A 440 -15.11 -4.39 -7.04
N ILE A 441 -14.05 -4.72 -7.77
CA ILE A 441 -13.29 -5.97 -7.62
C ILE A 441 -11.79 -5.71 -7.69
N SER A 442 -11.02 -6.54 -7.02
CA SER A 442 -9.59 -6.70 -7.31
C SER A 442 -9.20 -8.17 -7.29
N MET A 443 -8.23 -8.53 -8.11
CA MET A 443 -7.69 -9.89 -8.17
C MET A 443 -6.21 -9.86 -8.46
N THR A 444 -5.46 -10.69 -7.73
CA THR A 444 -4.04 -10.98 -7.99
C THR A 444 -3.89 -12.46 -8.23
N ILE A 445 -3.18 -12.84 -9.28
CA ILE A 445 -2.85 -14.24 -9.62
C ILE A 445 -1.33 -14.37 -9.62
N MET A 446 -0.83 -15.33 -8.84
CA MET A 446 0.61 -15.55 -8.64
C MET A 446 0.99 -16.99 -8.93
N ASN A 447 2.17 -17.17 -9.47
CA ASN A 447 2.87 -18.43 -9.40
C ASN A 447 3.52 -18.58 -8.00
N GLN A 448 3.01 -19.51 -7.21
CA GLN A 448 3.45 -19.70 -5.84
C GLN A 448 4.90 -20.16 -5.71
N SER A 449 5.46 -20.84 -6.73
CA SER A 449 6.79 -21.44 -6.64
C SER A 449 7.91 -20.40 -6.68
N ASN A 450 7.69 -19.26 -7.36
CA ASN A 450 8.71 -18.24 -7.59
C ASN A 450 8.29 -16.82 -7.21
N GLY A 451 7.04 -16.59 -6.80
CA GLY A 451 6.54 -15.30 -6.36
C GLY A 451 6.18 -14.33 -7.50
N THR A 452 6.20 -14.78 -8.76
CA THR A 452 5.82 -13.92 -9.88
C THR A 452 4.32 -13.64 -9.90
N VAL A 453 3.94 -12.37 -10.04
CA VAL A 453 2.55 -11.96 -10.29
C VAL A 453 2.29 -12.11 -11.78
N GLU A 454 1.42 -13.03 -12.15
CA GLU A 454 1.13 -13.37 -13.56
C GLU A 454 -0.02 -12.56 -14.12
N ALA A 455 -0.95 -12.13 -13.26
CA ALA A 455 -2.03 -11.21 -13.64
C ALA A 455 -2.50 -10.37 -12.45
N LEU A 456 -3.02 -9.17 -12.74
CA LEU A 456 -3.49 -8.24 -11.74
C LEU A 456 -4.68 -7.44 -12.27
N VAL A 457 -5.78 -7.46 -11.53
CA VAL A 457 -6.99 -6.67 -11.78
C VAL A 457 -7.16 -5.69 -10.62
N GLY A 458 -7.14 -4.40 -10.92
CA GLY A 458 -7.25 -3.33 -9.92
C GLY A 458 -8.63 -2.67 -9.83
N GLY A 459 -9.59 -3.10 -10.66
CA GLY A 459 -10.94 -2.55 -10.65
C GLY A 459 -11.85 -3.19 -11.69
N ARG A 460 -13.16 -2.91 -11.57
CA ARG A 460 -14.21 -3.32 -12.50
C ARG A 460 -14.52 -2.20 -13.48
N GLY A 461 -14.73 -2.53 -14.73
CA GLY A 461 -15.03 -1.59 -15.81
C GLY A 461 -13.78 -1.14 -16.57
N ASN A 462 -14.01 -0.32 -17.60
CA ASN A 462 -12.92 0.19 -18.42
C ASN A 462 -12.06 1.20 -17.65
N LYS A 463 -10.78 0.94 -17.64
CA LYS A 463 -9.81 1.87 -17.11
C LYS A 463 -9.64 3.05 -18.07
N THR A 464 -9.86 4.26 -17.61
CA THR A 464 -9.92 5.48 -18.45
C THR A 464 -8.69 6.38 -18.31
N SER A 465 -7.86 6.16 -17.30
CA SER A 465 -6.63 6.95 -17.06
C SER A 465 -5.51 6.10 -16.50
N ASP A 466 -4.27 6.47 -16.82
CA ASP A 466 -3.08 5.88 -16.24
C ASP A 466 -2.99 6.23 -14.75
N LEU A 467 -2.31 5.37 -13.98
CA LEU A 467 -2.10 5.52 -12.54
C LEU A 467 -3.38 5.74 -11.72
N SER A 468 -4.53 5.31 -12.26
CA SER A 468 -5.79 5.33 -11.52
C SER A 468 -5.78 4.33 -10.35
N LEU A 469 -6.73 4.47 -9.42
CA LEU A 469 -6.80 3.64 -8.20
C LEU A 469 -6.74 2.15 -8.50
N ASN A 470 -5.63 1.52 -8.15
CA ASN A 470 -5.42 0.09 -8.26
C ASN A 470 -5.76 -0.59 -6.93
N ARG A 471 -6.93 -1.23 -6.85
CA ARG A 471 -7.42 -1.83 -5.61
C ARG A 471 -6.70 -3.12 -5.22
N ALA A 472 -5.86 -3.66 -6.09
CA ALA A 472 -5.06 -4.84 -5.77
C ALA A 472 -3.78 -4.48 -5.00
N THR A 473 -3.21 -3.30 -5.24
CA THR A 473 -1.92 -2.88 -4.68
C THR A 473 -1.98 -1.59 -3.86
N GLY A 474 -2.93 -0.70 -4.16
CA GLY A 474 -3.02 0.64 -3.58
C GLY A 474 -4.17 0.83 -2.58
N THR A 475 -4.98 -0.20 -2.32
CA THR A 475 -6.09 -0.12 -1.38
C THR A 475 -5.95 -1.20 -0.32
N THR A 476 -6.04 -0.81 0.95
CA THR A 476 -6.11 -1.75 2.07
C THR A 476 -7.56 -1.97 2.48
N ARG A 477 -7.94 -3.25 2.70
CA ARG A 477 -9.28 -3.66 3.11
C ARG A 477 -9.19 -4.71 4.22
N GLN A 478 -10.21 -4.76 5.06
CA GLN A 478 -10.29 -5.76 6.12
C GLN A 478 -10.40 -7.17 5.51
N PRO A 479 -9.46 -8.08 5.80
CA PRO A 479 -9.45 -9.42 5.16
C PRO A 479 -10.50 -10.37 5.73
N GLY A 480 -11.10 -10.04 6.87
CA GLY A 480 -12.07 -10.86 7.54
C GLY A 480 -11.57 -12.28 7.80
N SER A 481 -12.44 -13.26 7.62
CA SER A 481 -12.15 -14.67 7.96
C SER A 481 -11.04 -15.34 7.14
N THR A 482 -10.50 -14.73 6.09
CA THR A 482 -9.31 -15.26 5.44
C THR A 482 -8.10 -15.23 6.38
N PHE A 483 -8.06 -14.27 7.29
CA PHE A 483 -6.97 -14.12 8.25
C PHE A 483 -6.92 -15.23 9.32
N LYS A 484 -8.01 -15.95 9.58
CA LYS A 484 -8.03 -17.08 10.53
C LYS A 484 -6.95 -18.10 10.23
N ILE A 485 -6.73 -18.40 8.95
CA ILE A 485 -5.71 -19.35 8.52
C ILE A 485 -4.33 -18.88 8.93
N LEU A 486 -4.03 -17.58 8.64
CA LEU A 486 -2.70 -17.00 8.76
C LEU A 486 -2.36 -16.59 10.20
N SER A 487 -3.36 -16.09 10.95
CA SER A 487 -3.14 -15.50 12.27
C SER A 487 -3.45 -16.44 13.44
N ALA A 488 -4.40 -17.38 13.28
CA ALA A 488 -4.75 -18.29 14.35
C ALA A 488 -4.21 -19.69 14.10
N PHE A 489 -4.58 -20.32 12.96
CA PHE A 489 -4.32 -21.74 12.75
C PHE A 489 -2.90 -22.04 12.28
N LEU A 490 -2.29 -21.18 11.48
CA LEU A 490 -0.90 -21.34 11.06
C LEU A 490 0.05 -21.40 12.28
N PRO A 491 0.15 -20.39 13.15
CA PRO A 491 1.05 -20.44 14.28
C PRO A 491 0.65 -21.53 15.32
N ALA A 492 -0.64 -21.88 15.41
CA ALA A 492 -1.11 -22.95 16.27
C ALA A 492 -0.52 -24.31 15.87
N LEU A 493 -0.55 -24.63 14.57
CA LEU A 493 -0.01 -25.89 14.04
C LEU A 493 1.52 -25.88 13.97
N ASP A 494 2.12 -24.74 13.63
CA ASP A 494 3.55 -24.64 13.35
C ASP A 494 4.41 -24.57 14.62
N LYS A 495 4.00 -23.77 15.60
CA LYS A 495 4.79 -23.43 16.79
C LYS A 495 4.21 -24.06 18.07
N ASN A 496 2.88 -24.06 18.24
CA ASN A 496 2.23 -24.45 19.50
C ASN A 496 1.89 -25.96 19.57
N HIS A 497 2.43 -26.76 18.64
CA HIS A 497 2.21 -28.21 18.58
C HIS A 497 0.75 -28.65 18.58
N MET A 498 -0.17 -27.74 18.21
CA MET A 498 -1.58 -28.11 18.02
C MET A 498 -1.71 -28.94 16.74
N THR A 499 -2.80 -29.67 16.63
CA THR A 499 -3.09 -30.51 15.46
C THR A 499 -4.45 -30.14 14.87
N LEU A 500 -4.75 -30.60 13.68
CA LEU A 500 -6.08 -30.43 13.10
C LEU A 500 -7.18 -31.09 13.94
N ALA A 501 -6.82 -32.09 14.76
CA ALA A 501 -7.69 -32.76 15.72
C ALA A 501 -7.83 -32.04 17.08
N THR A 502 -7.01 -31.01 17.36
CA THR A 502 -7.15 -30.20 18.57
C THR A 502 -8.55 -29.62 18.67
N VAL A 503 -9.19 -29.79 19.84
CA VAL A 503 -10.61 -29.47 20.06
C VAL A 503 -10.77 -28.28 20.97
N TYR A 504 -11.62 -27.36 20.54
CA TYR A 504 -12.15 -26.26 21.35
C TYR A 504 -13.67 -26.40 21.48
N GLU A 505 -14.22 -25.94 22.58
CA GLU A 505 -15.68 -25.84 22.70
C GLU A 505 -16.16 -24.53 22.07
N ASP A 506 -16.95 -24.64 21.00
CA ASP A 506 -17.71 -23.52 20.44
C ASP A 506 -18.92 -23.25 21.36
N ALA A 507 -18.76 -22.32 22.28
CA ALA A 507 -19.73 -21.89 23.29
C ALA A 507 -19.63 -20.37 23.47
N PRO A 508 -20.53 -19.69 24.21
CA PRO A 508 -20.43 -18.28 24.50
C PRO A 508 -19.03 -17.87 24.98
N TYR A 509 -18.44 -16.89 24.37
CA TYR A 509 -17.07 -16.46 24.63
C TYR A 509 -16.91 -14.97 24.36
N ASN A 510 -16.20 -14.26 25.23
CA ASN A 510 -15.84 -12.86 25.08
C ASN A 510 -14.34 -12.74 24.79
N TYR A 511 -13.97 -11.72 24.02
CA TYR A 511 -12.57 -11.33 23.89
C TYR A 511 -11.98 -11.00 25.26
N ILE A 512 -10.77 -11.49 25.53
CA ILE A 512 -10.09 -11.31 26.81
C ILE A 512 -9.71 -9.83 27.00
N ASP A 513 -9.29 -9.19 25.95
CA ASP A 513 -8.79 -7.80 25.93
C ASP A 513 -9.90 -6.76 26.06
N THR A 514 -11.08 -6.99 25.49
CA THR A 514 -12.16 -6.00 25.41
C THR A 514 -13.45 -6.44 26.08
N ASN A 515 -13.53 -7.67 26.56
CA ASN A 515 -14.73 -8.30 27.12
C ASN A 515 -15.98 -8.24 26.20
N ARG A 516 -15.79 -7.97 24.90
CA ARG A 516 -16.88 -7.98 23.92
C ARG A 516 -17.19 -9.41 23.46
N PRO A 517 -18.47 -9.75 23.21
CA PRO A 517 -18.83 -11.10 22.79
C PRO A 517 -18.32 -11.43 21.38
N VAL A 518 -17.71 -12.59 21.22
CA VAL A 518 -17.36 -13.18 19.93
C VAL A 518 -18.58 -13.90 19.38
N ARG A 519 -19.09 -13.44 18.23
CA ARG A 519 -20.26 -14.03 17.58
C ARG A 519 -19.86 -14.84 16.35
N ASN A 520 -20.43 -16.03 16.20
CA ASN A 520 -20.35 -16.78 14.96
C ASN A 520 -21.28 -16.19 13.89
N TYR A 521 -21.01 -16.47 12.61
CA TYR A 521 -21.91 -16.06 11.53
C TYR A 521 -23.21 -16.90 11.46
N TYR A 522 -23.19 -18.09 12.08
CA TYR A 522 -24.36 -18.97 12.23
C TYR A 522 -25.03 -18.78 13.59
N LYS A 523 -26.31 -19.22 13.68
CA LYS A 523 -27.09 -19.10 14.91
C LYS A 523 -26.67 -20.18 15.92
N GLY A 524 -26.42 -19.79 17.16
CA GLY A 524 -26.07 -20.70 18.27
C GLY A 524 -24.60 -21.12 18.26
N TYR A 525 -24.31 -22.22 18.96
CA TYR A 525 -22.97 -22.76 19.18
C TYR A 525 -22.96 -24.28 18.92
N LYS A 526 -21.89 -24.77 18.30
CA LYS A 526 -21.79 -26.19 17.90
C LYS A 526 -21.27 -27.14 18.97
N GLY A 527 -20.65 -26.60 20.04
CA GLY A 527 -20.01 -27.44 21.09
C GLY A 527 -18.59 -27.83 20.69
N TYR A 528 -18.17 -29.04 21.05
CA TYR A 528 -16.83 -29.54 20.76
C TYR A 528 -16.55 -29.55 19.26
N SER A 529 -15.53 -28.84 18.86
CA SER A 529 -15.18 -28.65 17.44
C SER A 529 -13.68 -28.69 17.25
N THR A 530 -13.23 -29.43 16.26
CA THR A 530 -11.81 -29.52 15.91
C THR A 530 -11.32 -28.26 15.17
N ILE A 531 -10.01 -28.03 15.14
CA ILE A 531 -9.41 -26.99 14.29
C ILE A 531 -9.79 -27.22 12.83
N ARG A 532 -9.82 -28.48 12.34
CA ARG A 532 -10.29 -28.77 10.98
C ARG A 532 -11.72 -28.27 10.75
N GLU A 533 -12.63 -28.57 11.68
CA GLU A 533 -14.02 -28.09 11.58
C GLU A 533 -14.11 -26.56 11.64
N ALA A 534 -13.27 -25.94 12.47
CA ALA A 534 -13.20 -24.48 12.58
C ALA A 534 -12.72 -23.82 11.28
N ILE A 535 -11.76 -24.41 10.60
CA ILE A 535 -11.30 -23.98 9.26
C ILE A 535 -12.44 -24.14 8.24
N THR A 536 -13.01 -25.35 8.17
CA THR A 536 -14.06 -25.74 7.21
C THR A 536 -15.30 -24.84 7.32
N ASN A 537 -15.77 -24.63 8.56
CA ASN A 537 -16.98 -23.85 8.85
C ASN A 537 -16.68 -22.39 9.22
N SER A 538 -15.44 -21.95 9.14
CA SER A 538 -15.05 -20.56 9.46
C SER A 538 -15.52 -20.09 10.85
N MET A 539 -15.33 -20.90 11.90
CA MET A 539 -15.84 -20.63 13.24
C MET A 539 -15.08 -19.49 13.92
N ASN A 540 -15.80 -18.48 14.41
CA ASN A 540 -15.19 -17.30 15.03
C ASN A 540 -14.69 -17.59 16.45
N VAL A 541 -15.53 -18.24 17.27
CA VAL A 541 -15.21 -18.53 18.66
C VAL A 541 -13.98 -19.42 18.77
N VAL A 542 -13.89 -20.47 17.96
CA VAL A 542 -12.73 -21.37 17.97
C VAL A 542 -11.47 -20.61 17.56
N SER A 543 -11.55 -19.78 16.51
CA SER A 543 -10.39 -18.97 16.07
C SER A 543 -9.91 -17.98 17.15
N ALA A 544 -10.85 -17.32 17.84
CA ALA A 544 -10.52 -16.39 18.91
C ALA A 544 -9.91 -17.09 20.14
N LYS A 545 -10.35 -18.30 20.46
CA LYS A 545 -9.72 -19.13 21.50
C LYS A 545 -8.34 -19.62 21.08
N THR A 546 -8.19 -20.02 19.82
CA THR A 546 -6.90 -20.49 19.30
C THR A 546 -5.84 -19.38 19.37
N ILE A 547 -6.16 -18.15 18.97
CA ILE A 547 -5.16 -17.05 19.04
C ILE A 547 -4.87 -16.63 20.48
N ALA A 548 -5.80 -16.84 21.42
CA ALA A 548 -5.52 -16.61 22.84
C ALA A 548 -4.42 -17.53 23.36
N ASP A 549 -4.47 -18.82 22.98
CA ASP A 549 -3.46 -19.81 23.36
C ASP A 549 -2.13 -19.62 22.59
N VAL A 550 -2.19 -19.22 21.33
CA VAL A 550 -1.01 -18.88 20.49
C VAL A 550 -0.34 -17.58 20.95
N THR A 551 -1.08 -16.66 21.44
CA THR A 551 -0.85 -15.24 21.70
C THR A 551 -0.94 -14.33 20.47
N PRO A 552 -1.60 -13.17 20.57
CA PRO A 552 -1.66 -12.18 19.48
C PRO A 552 -0.29 -11.72 18.99
N LYS A 553 0.70 -11.61 19.89
CA LYS A 553 2.08 -11.23 19.55
C LYS A 553 2.74 -12.26 18.62
N THR A 554 2.66 -13.54 18.95
CA THR A 554 3.19 -14.61 18.08
C THR A 554 2.51 -14.59 16.72
N SER A 555 1.18 -14.42 16.68
CA SER A 555 0.42 -14.30 15.44
C SER A 555 0.87 -13.12 14.58
N PHE A 556 1.08 -11.97 15.20
CA PHE A 556 1.57 -10.77 14.52
C PHE A 556 2.97 -11.00 13.90
N GLU A 557 3.88 -11.64 14.63
CA GLU A 557 5.23 -11.99 14.13
C GLU A 557 5.16 -12.91 12.89
N TYR A 558 4.26 -13.91 12.89
CA TYR A 558 4.03 -14.75 11.72
C TYR A 558 3.52 -13.96 10.52
N LEU A 559 2.58 -13.04 10.73
CA LEU A 559 2.05 -12.18 9.66
C LEU A 559 3.11 -11.24 9.09
N MET A 560 3.98 -10.67 9.93
CA MET A 560 5.12 -9.87 9.45
C MET A 560 6.08 -10.71 8.60
N ASN A 561 6.33 -11.96 8.97
CA ASN A 561 7.14 -12.88 8.17
C ASN A 561 6.48 -13.27 6.84
N LEU A 562 5.16 -13.23 6.74
CA LEU A 562 4.39 -13.42 5.51
C LEU A 562 4.32 -12.17 4.63
N GLY A 563 5.02 -11.09 5.01
CA GLY A 563 5.21 -9.91 4.17
C GLY A 563 4.12 -8.86 4.23
N PHE A 564 3.22 -8.90 5.21
CA PHE A 564 2.26 -7.81 5.43
C PHE A 564 2.98 -6.54 5.89
N SER A 565 2.75 -5.43 5.20
CA SER A 565 3.41 -4.14 5.47
C SER A 565 2.49 -3.11 6.13
N THR A 566 1.20 -3.41 6.21
CA THR A 566 0.15 -2.48 6.67
C THR A 566 -0.33 -2.74 8.10
N LEU A 567 0.25 -3.75 8.75
CA LEU A 567 -0.06 -4.10 10.13
C LEU A 567 0.60 -3.13 11.11
N VAL A 568 -0.16 -2.75 12.12
CA VAL A 568 0.25 -1.78 13.14
C VAL A 568 0.66 -2.50 14.42
N SER A 569 1.93 -2.38 14.80
CA SER A 569 2.40 -2.88 16.11
C SER A 569 2.03 -1.93 17.24
N ASN A 570 2.26 -0.64 17.03
CA ASN A 570 1.90 0.45 17.94
C ASN A 570 1.97 1.77 17.17
N GLU A 571 0.85 2.49 17.08
CA GLU A 571 0.78 3.80 16.43
C GLU A 571 -0.01 4.75 17.31
N THR A 572 0.60 5.87 17.69
CA THR A 572 -0.06 6.92 18.45
C THR A 572 -0.44 8.05 17.51
N THR A 573 -1.73 8.36 17.43
CA THR A 573 -2.23 9.49 16.63
C THR A 573 -1.98 10.82 17.31
N SER A 574 -2.12 11.93 16.56
CA SER A 574 -2.00 13.30 17.08
C SER A 574 -2.95 13.60 18.25
N ASN A 575 -4.06 12.86 18.35
CA ASN A 575 -5.04 12.97 19.44
C ASN A 575 -4.73 12.08 20.65
N GLY A 576 -3.57 11.42 20.68
CA GLY A 576 -3.14 10.54 21.78
C GLY A 576 -3.77 9.14 21.80
N ASN A 577 -4.60 8.78 20.79
CA ASN A 577 -5.13 7.42 20.69
C ASN A 577 -4.04 6.47 20.21
N VAL A 578 -3.95 5.31 20.85
CA VAL A 578 -3.02 4.24 20.49
C VAL A 578 -3.75 3.16 19.70
N TYR A 579 -3.26 2.84 18.51
CA TYR A 579 -3.75 1.74 17.68
C TYR A 579 -2.72 0.62 17.64
N THR A 580 -3.21 -0.62 17.71
CA THR A 580 -2.40 -1.82 17.55
C THR A 580 -3.22 -2.96 16.97
N ASP A 581 -2.61 -3.76 16.10
CA ASP A 581 -3.20 -5.00 15.59
C ASP A 581 -2.81 -6.22 16.43
N ILE A 582 -1.97 -6.05 17.47
CA ILE A 582 -1.58 -7.11 18.41
C ILE A 582 -2.72 -7.34 19.41
N THR A 583 -3.86 -7.78 18.90
CA THR A 583 -5.09 -8.02 19.66
C THR A 583 -5.70 -9.37 19.29
N GLN A 584 -6.61 -9.86 20.11
CA GLN A 584 -7.31 -11.11 19.85
C GLN A 584 -8.21 -11.02 18.59
N SER A 585 -8.65 -9.81 18.20
CA SER A 585 -9.45 -9.56 16.99
C SER A 585 -8.67 -9.85 15.70
N LEU A 586 -7.33 -9.86 15.75
CA LEU A 586 -6.45 -10.25 14.65
C LEU A 586 -6.84 -11.62 14.07
N SER A 587 -7.30 -12.55 14.92
CA SER A 587 -7.77 -13.88 14.48
C SER A 587 -8.94 -13.84 13.51
N LEU A 588 -9.71 -12.78 13.50
CA LEU A 588 -10.89 -12.60 12.64
C LEU A 588 -10.67 -11.59 11.51
N GLY A 589 -9.44 -11.07 11.38
CA GLY A 589 -9.08 -10.04 10.40
C GLY A 589 -9.61 -8.66 10.75
N GLY A 590 -9.76 -8.36 12.03
CA GLY A 590 -10.01 -7.01 12.53
C GLY A 590 -8.70 -6.27 12.69
N LEU A 591 -8.38 -5.36 11.75
CA LEU A 591 -7.12 -4.64 11.63
C LEU A 591 -7.35 -3.13 11.64
N THR A 592 -6.31 -2.37 11.96
CA THR A 592 -6.34 -0.91 11.92
C THR A 592 -6.59 -0.41 10.49
N TYR A 593 -5.77 -0.82 9.53
CA TYR A 593 -5.86 -0.38 8.14
C TYR A 593 -6.35 -1.46 7.17
N GLY A 594 -6.23 -2.74 7.52
CA GLY A 594 -6.47 -3.85 6.61
C GLY A 594 -5.22 -4.21 5.81
N VAL A 595 -5.40 -4.98 4.72
CA VAL A 595 -4.32 -5.50 3.87
C VAL A 595 -4.62 -5.28 2.39
N THR A 596 -3.58 -5.28 1.56
CA THR A 596 -3.76 -5.28 0.10
C THR A 596 -4.10 -6.68 -0.42
N ASN A 597 -4.74 -6.73 -1.59
CA ASN A 597 -5.04 -8.01 -2.25
C ASN A 597 -3.76 -8.78 -2.59
N MET A 598 -2.73 -8.09 -3.06
CA MET A 598 -1.45 -8.69 -3.42
C MET A 598 -0.72 -9.29 -2.21
N GLU A 599 -0.70 -8.62 -1.05
CA GLU A 599 -0.10 -9.16 0.17
C GLU A 599 -0.85 -10.42 0.65
N LEU A 600 -2.18 -10.39 0.64
CA LEU A 600 -2.99 -11.55 1.01
C LEU A 600 -2.74 -12.74 0.07
N THR A 601 -2.64 -12.50 -1.24
CA THR A 601 -2.32 -13.52 -2.24
C THR A 601 -0.96 -14.15 -1.96
N SER A 602 0.05 -13.33 -1.72
CA SER A 602 1.42 -13.77 -1.42
C SER A 602 1.51 -14.60 -0.13
N ALA A 603 0.74 -14.23 0.91
CA ALA A 603 0.67 -15.00 2.15
C ALA A 603 0.06 -16.39 1.92
N TYR A 604 -1.01 -16.50 1.14
CA TYR A 604 -1.60 -17.79 0.76
C TYR A 604 -0.69 -18.58 -0.20
N ALA A 605 0.02 -17.92 -1.09
CA ALA A 605 1.03 -18.54 -1.95
C ALA A 605 2.14 -19.22 -1.13
N SER A 606 2.48 -18.71 0.05
CA SER A 606 3.46 -19.34 0.94
C SER A 606 2.99 -20.70 1.45
N ILE A 607 1.69 -20.86 1.74
CA ILE A 607 1.11 -22.15 2.12
C ILE A 607 1.13 -23.10 0.92
N ALA A 608 0.67 -22.64 -0.24
CA ALA A 608 0.67 -23.40 -1.48
C ALA A 608 2.08 -23.86 -1.89
N ASN A 609 3.10 -23.08 -1.56
CA ASN A 609 4.53 -23.34 -1.83
C ASN A 609 5.22 -24.09 -0.69
N GLY A 610 4.49 -24.96 0.01
CA GLY A 610 5.05 -25.83 1.07
C GLY A 610 5.72 -25.07 2.22
N GLY A 611 5.25 -23.86 2.54
CA GLY A 611 5.74 -23.04 3.65
C GLY A 611 6.87 -22.06 3.31
N THR A 612 7.16 -21.87 2.02
CA THR A 612 8.17 -20.92 1.56
C THR A 612 7.53 -19.65 1.01
N TYR A 613 7.77 -18.53 1.68
CA TYR A 613 7.33 -17.21 1.23
C TYR A 613 8.21 -16.70 0.11
N GLN A 614 7.57 -16.24 -0.95
CA GLN A 614 8.19 -15.51 -2.04
C GLN A 614 7.58 -14.11 -2.08
N LYS A 615 8.42 -13.08 -2.05
CA LYS A 615 7.94 -11.71 -2.19
C LYS A 615 7.29 -11.53 -3.57
N PRO A 616 6.09 -10.93 -3.68
CA PRO A 616 5.48 -10.71 -4.99
C PRO A 616 6.32 -9.76 -5.84
N VAL A 617 6.58 -10.16 -7.08
CA VAL A 617 7.34 -9.37 -8.06
C VAL A 617 6.58 -9.25 -9.36
N LEU A 618 6.64 -8.05 -9.97
CA LEU A 618 6.01 -7.72 -11.24
C LEU A 618 7.00 -7.72 -12.41
N TYR A 619 8.31 -7.82 -12.13
CA TYR A 619 9.36 -7.94 -13.14
C TYR A 619 10.49 -8.83 -12.63
N THR A 620 11.21 -9.45 -13.57
CA THR A 620 12.40 -10.26 -13.28
C THR A 620 13.70 -9.45 -13.41
N LYS A 621 13.77 -8.58 -14.43
CA LYS A 621 14.92 -7.70 -14.67
C LYS A 621 14.52 -6.44 -15.42
N VAL A 622 15.30 -5.39 -15.24
CA VAL A 622 15.27 -4.16 -16.03
C VAL A 622 16.65 -3.94 -16.62
N VAL A 623 16.71 -3.75 -17.92
CA VAL A 623 17.96 -3.59 -18.70
C VAL A 623 17.95 -2.21 -19.34
N ASP A 624 19.09 -1.51 -19.34
CA ASP A 624 19.23 -0.21 -20.01
C ASP A 624 19.38 -0.37 -21.53
N HIS A 625 19.45 0.74 -22.25
CA HIS A 625 19.61 0.75 -23.71
C HIS A 625 20.97 0.18 -24.16
N ASN A 626 21.98 0.15 -23.29
CA ASN A 626 23.30 -0.42 -23.58
C ASN A 626 23.36 -1.93 -23.29
N GLY A 627 22.30 -2.53 -22.75
CA GLY A 627 22.25 -3.94 -22.40
C GLY A 627 22.67 -4.26 -20.95
N ASN A 628 22.97 -3.25 -20.12
CA ASN A 628 23.33 -3.47 -18.72
C ASN A 628 22.08 -3.74 -17.87
N ILE A 629 22.18 -4.71 -16.98
CA ILE A 629 21.10 -4.99 -16.01
C ILE A 629 21.14 -3.92 -14.92
N LEU A 630 20.14 -3.06 -14.89
CA LEU A 630 19.97 -2.03 -13.86
C LEU A 630 19.32 -2.60 -12.58
N LEU A 631 18.31 -3.44 -12.74
CA LEU A 631 17.59 -4.06 -11.63
C LEU A 631 17.41 -5.56 -11.92
N SER A 632 17.51 -6.36 -10.86
CA SER A 632 17.23 -7.80 -10.90
C SER A 632 16.41 -8.19 -9.68
N ASN A 633 15.33 -8.92 -9.89
CA ASN A 633 14.44 -9.45 -8.85
C ASN A 633 14.57 -10.98 -8.74
N THR A 634 15.78 -11.49 -8.70
CA THR A 634 16.01 -12.90 -8.39
C THR A 634 15.69 -13.13 -6.91
N GLN A 635 14.58 -13.80 -6.62
CA GLN A 635 14.13 -14.02 -5.25
C GLN A 635 14.72 -15.33 -4.70
N LYS A 636 15.28 -15.26 -3.49
CA LYS A 636 15.50 -16.45 -2.65
C LYS A 636 14.31 -16.54 -1.70
N GLY A 637 13.54 -17.62 -1.83
CA GLY A 637 12.40 -17.84 -0.93
C GLY A 637 12.84 -17.92 0.53
N LYS A 638 12.00 -17.40 1.43
CA LYS A 638 12.18 -17.49 2.88
C LYS A 638 11.23 -18.54 3.45
N ARG A 639 11.73 -19.57 4.12
CA ARG A 639 10.87 -20.49 4.86
C ARG A 639 10.22 -19.76 6.05
N VAL A 640 8.90 -19.79 6.08
CA VAL A 640 8.09 -19.08 7.09
C VAL A 640 7.21 -20.02 7.91
N MET A 641 7.08 -21.27 7.49
CA MET A 641 6.42 -22.37 8.23
C MET A 641 6.99 -23.70 7.77
N LYS A 642 6.74 -24.76 8.53
CA LYS A 642 7.10 -26.14 8.18
C LYS A 642 6.31 -26.60 6.93
N GLU A 643 6.88 -27.50 6.15
CA GLU A 643 6.19 -28.13 5.03
C GLU A 643 4.98 -28.97 5.49
N SER A 644 5.12 -29.65 6.63
CA SER A 644 4.02 -30.37 7.29
C SER A 644 2.87 -29.45 7.66
N THR A 645 3.15 -28.27 8.25
CA THR A 645 2.13 -27.27 8.59
C THR A 645 1.41 -26.77 7.35
N ALA A 646 2.15 -26.43 6.29
CA ALA A 646 1.58 -25.99 5.01
C ALA A 646 0.65 -27.06 4.41
N PHE A 647 1.07 -28.34 4.44
CA PHE A 647 0.22 -29.44 3.97
C PHE A 647 -1.04 -29.61 4.82
N LEU A 648 -0.93 -29.58 6.16
CA LEU A 648 -2.08 -29.73 7.05
C LEU A 648 -3.11 -28.62 6.83
N LEU A 649 -2.66 -27.38 6.70
CA LEU A 649 -3.54 -26.25 6.36
C LEU A 649 -4.19 -26.41 4.99
N THR A 650 -3.42 -26.86 4.00
CA THR A 650 -3.91 -27.12 2.64
C THR A 650 -5.00 -28.17 2.64
N ASP A 651 -4.75 -29.32 3.32
CA ASP A 651 -5.72 -30.41 3.39
C ASP A 651 -7.00 -29.99 4.12
N ALA A 652 -6.90 -29.23 5.21
CA ALA A 652 -8.07 -28.69 5.90
C ALA A 652 -8.82 -27.65 5.05
N MET A 653 -8.13 -26.85 4.21
CA MET A 653 -8.75 -25.88 3.30
C MET A 653 -9.38 -26.55 2.06
N LYS A 654 -9.01 -27.77 1.68
CA LYS A 654 -9.76 -28.58 0.70
C LYS A 654 -11.18 -28.85 1.19
N ASP A 655 -11.35 -29.06 2.49
CA ASP A 655 -12.66 -29.23 3.12
C ASP A 655 -13.54 -27.98 3.03
N VAL A 656 -12.95 -26.79 3.04
CA VAL A 656 -13.69 -25.54 2.83
C VAL A 656 -14.38 -25.54 1.46
N ILE A 657 -13.73 -26.08 0.44
CA ILE A 657 -14.24 -26.14 -0.94
C ILE A 657 -15.28 -27.26 -1.10
N THR A 658 -15.04 -28.43 -0.51
CA THR A 658 -15.87 -29.60 -0.74
C THR A 658 -17.14 -29.61 0.10
N LYS A 659 -17.05 -29.16 1.35
CA LYS A 659 -18.17 -29.25 2.32
C LYS A 659 -18.40 -27.99 3.15
N GLY A 660 -17.48 -26.99 3.04
CA GLY A 660 -17.49 -25.76 3.84
C GLY A 660 -18.04 -24.53 3.16
N THR A 661 -17.52 -23.36 3.59
CA THR A 661 -17.97 -22.04 3.16
C THR A 661 -17.48 -21.62 1.76
N GLY A 662 -16.61 -22.41 1.15
CA GLY A 662 -15.99 -22.16 -0.15
C GLY A 662 -16.63 -22.95 -1.31
N LYS A 663 -17.74 -23.66 -1.13
CA LYS A 663 -18.36 -24.51 -2.16
C LYS A 663 -18.55 -23.84 -3.53
N SER A 664 -18.86 -22.54 -3.53
CA SER A 664 -19.04 -21.79 -4.78
C SER A 664 -17.73 -21.49 -5.55
N ALA A 665 -16.58 -21.80 -4.96
CA ALA A 665 -15.27 -21.74 -5.61
C ALA A 665 -14.78 -23.12 -6.10
N LYS A 666 -15.63 -24.15 -6.05
CA LYS A 666 -15.31 -25.47 -6.61
C LYS A 666 -15.13 -25.37 -8.12
N LEU A 667 -14.05 -25.96 -8.63
CA LEU A 667 -13.78 -26.03 -10.06
C LEU A 667 -14.65 -27.07 -10.75
N SER A 668 -14.85 -26.91 -12.04
CA SER A 668 -15.52 -27.90 -12.91
C SER A 668 -14.64 -29.12 -13.17
N SER A 669 -13.32 -28.95 -13.13
CA SER A 669 -12.34 -30.02 -13.23
C SER A 669 -12.15 -30.75 -11.88
N SER A 670 -11.48 -31.91 -11.91
CA SER A 670 -11.04 -32.64 -10.72
C SER A 670 -9.73 -32.11 -10.11
N MET A 671 -9.23 -30.95 -10.58
CA MET A 671 -8.05 -30.29 -10.03
C MET A 671 -8.25 -30.01 -8.54
N ALA A 672 -7.23 -30.32 -7.74
CA ALA A 672 -7.28 -30.03 -6.30
C ALA A 672 -7.30 -28.52 -6.03
N VAL A 673 -8.15 -28.12 -5.11
CA VAL A 673 -8.31 -26.71 -4.70
C VAL A 673 -8.32 -26.64 -3.18
N ALA A 674 -7.53 -25.73 -2.65
CA ALA A 674 -7.58 -25.31 -1.25
C ALA A 674 -7.84 -23.81 -1.17
N GLY A 675 -8.61 -23.35 -0.20
CA GLY A 675 -8.88 -21.91 -0.09
C GLY A 675 -9.75 -21.54 1.09
N LYS A 676 -9.91 -20.24 1.31
CA LYS A 676 -10.66 -19.68 2.42
C LYS A 676 -11.47 -18.47 1.99
N SER A 677 -12.71 -18.41 2.38
CA SER A 677 -13.58 -17.24 2.22
C SER A 677 -13.42 -16.27 3.37
N GLY A 678 -13.54 -14.98 3.09
CA GLY A 678 -13.61 -13.88 4.03
C GLY A 678 -14.86 -13.06 3.83
N THR A 679 -15.47 -12.61 4.91
CA THR A 679 -16.53 -11.63 4.92
C THR A 679 -16.34 -10.77 6.16
N THR A 680 -16.37 -9.46 6.01
CA THR A 680 -16.26 -8.53 7.15
C THR A 680 -17.61 -8.34 7.83
N SER A 681 -17.57 -7.85 9.06
CA SER A 681 -18.77 -7.40 9.76
C SER A 681 -19.52 -6.40 8.87
N ASN A 682 -20.84 -6.43 8.89
CA ASN A 682 -21.70 -5.61 8.04
C ASN A 682 -21.55 -5.86 6.52
N SER A 683 -20.88 -6.93 6.09
CA SER A 683 -20.80 -7.33 4.66
C SER A 683 -20.29 -6.22 3.75
N TYR A 684 -19.25 -5.48 4.18
CA TYR A 684 -18.59 -4.46 3.35
C TYR A 684 -17.59 -5.05 2.37
N ASP A 685 -16.89 -6.12 2.79
CA ASP A 685 -15.83 -6.77 2.03
C ASP A 685 -16.10 -8.25 1.92
N TYR A 686 -15.96 -8.77 0.73
CA TYR A 686 -16.02 -10.18 0.41
C TYR A 686 -14.71 -10.63 -0.22
N TRP A 687 -14.10 -11.64 0.39
CA TRP A 687 -12.83 -12.18 -0.04
C TRP A 687 -12.92 -13.67 -0.34
N PHE A 688 -12.14 -14.10 -1.28
CA PHE A 688 -11.77 -15.49 -1.43
C PHE A 688 -10.29 -15.58 -1.82
N SER A 689 -9.49 -16.27 -1.00
CA SER A 689 -8.10 -16.61 -1.29
C SER A 689 -7.99 -18.12 -1.43
N GLY A 690 -7.52 -18.58 -2.57
CA GLY A 690 -7.41 -19.99 -2.86
C GLY A 690 -6.34 -20.28 -3.89
N TYR A 691 -6.00 -21.56 -4.00
CA TYR A 691 -4.94 -22.02 -4.89
C TYR A 691 -5.19 -23.42 -5.41
N THR A 692 -4.61 -23.69 -6.57
CA THR A 692 -4.39 -25.00 -7.16
C THR A 692 -2.92 -25.39 -6.93
N PRO A 693 -2.46 -26.58 -7.32
CA PRO A 693 -1.03 -26.89 -7.33
C PRO A 693 -0.17 -25.96 -8.21
N TYR A 694 -0.75 -25.15 -9.08
CA TYR A 694 -0.05 -24.29 -10.03
C TYR A 694 -0.10 -22.80 -9.65
N HIS A 695 -1.27 -22.29 -9.31
CA HIS A 695 -1.50 -20.86 -9.11
C HIS A 695 -2.23 -20.55 -7.82
N THR A 696 -1.85 -19.44 -7.20
CA THR A 696 -2.56 -18.83 -6.07
C THR A 696 -3.25 -17.57 -6.52
N ALA A 697 -4.52 -17.40 -6.16
CA ALA A 697 -5.27 -16.20 -6.48
C ALA A 697 -6.15 -15.73 -5.32
N SER A 698 -6.20 -14.41 -5.09
CA SER A 698 -7.14 -13.78 -4.17
C SER A 698 -8.06 -12.82 -4.92
N VAL A 699 -9.34 -12.89 -4.59
CA VAL A 699 -10.37 -11.94 -5.07
C VAL A 699 -10.92 -11.18 -3.89
N TRP A 700 -10.97 -9.85 -4.03
CA TRP A 700 -11.76 -8.95 -3.19
C TRP A 700 -12.92 -8.38 -3.99
N MET A 701 -14.08 -8.25 -3.37
CA MET A 701 -15.23 -7.54 -3.91
C MET A 701 -15.87 -6.70 -2.81
N GLY A 702 -16.10 -5.41 -3.11
CA GLY A 702 -16.64 -4.45 -2.15
C GLY A 702 -16.98 -3.12 -2.81
N TYR A 703 -17.50 -2.21 -2.01
CA TYR A 703 -17.68 -0.82 -2.43
C TYR A 703 -16.48 0.02 -2.04
N ASP A 704 -16.12 1.00 -2.85
CA ASP A 704 -15.01 1.93 -2.54
C ASP A 704 -15.23 2.66 -1.21
N LYS A 705 -16.45 3.09 -0.93
CA LYS A 705 -16.92 3.58 0.38
C LYS A 705 -17.71 2.45 1.05
N ASN A 706 -17.36 2.09 2.28
CA ASN A 706 -17.98 0.98 3.03
C ASN A 706 -19.50 1.01 2.96
N THR A 707 -20.07 0.07 2.23
CA THR A 707 -21.52 -0.07 2.00
C THR A 707 -21.87 -1.55 2.10
N ASN A 708 -22.91 -1.85 2.87
CA ASN A 708 -23.45 -3.20 2.96
C ASN A 708 -24.11 -3.61 1.64
N PHE A 709 -23.80 -4.81 1.17
CA PHE A 709 -24.44 -5.40 -0.02
C PHE A 709 -24.38 -6.94 0.04
N ALA A 710 -25.22 -7.60 -0.75
CA ALA A 710 -25.19 -9.04 -0.92
C ALA A 710 -24.30 -9.41 -2.11
N SER A 711 -23.28 -10.23 -1.89
CA SER A 711 -22.39 -10.68 -2.97
C SER A 711 -22.89 -11.88 -3.75
N ASP A 712 -23.88 -12.63 -3.23
CA ASP A 712 -24.41 -13.87 -3.79
C ASP A 712 -23.32 -14.87 -4.20
N ASN A 713 -22.23 -14.89 -3.44
CA ASN A 713 -21.02 -15.66 -3.74
C ASN A 713 -20.30 -15.28 -5.06
N THR A 714 -20.62 -14.14 -5.66
CA THR A 714 -20.04 -13.69 -6.93
C THR A 714 -18.52 -13.73 -6.92
N HIS A 715 -17.88 -13.23 -5.87
CA HIS A 715 -16.41 -13.24 -5.72
C HIS A 715 -15.82 -14.65 -5.82
N LYS A 716 -16.50 -15.69 -5.26
CA LYS A 716 -16.05 -17.09 -5.34
C LYS A 716 -16.31 -17.68 -6.73
N LYS A 717 -17.46 -17.34 -7.34
CA LYS A 717 -17.80 -17.79 -8.69
C LYS A 717 -16.85 -17.20 -9.73
N ILE A 718 -16.49 -15.91 -9.60
CA ILE A 718 -15.49 -15.24 -10.46
C ILE A 718 -14.14 -15.94 -10.30
N TRP A 719 -13.69 -16.20 -9.06
CA TRP A 719 -12.45 -16.93 -8.82
C TRP A 719 -12.45 -18.29 -9.52
N ALA A 720 -13.51 -19.08 -9.35
CA ALA A 720 -13.64 -20.40 -9.98
C ALA A 720 -13.67 -20.32 -11.50
N LYS A 721 -14.37 -19.32 -12.09
CA LYS A 721 -14.45 -19.12 -13.53
C LYS A 721 -13.07 -18.77 -14.11
N VAL A 722 -12.34 -17.86 -13.48
CA VAL A 722 -10.98 -17.50 -13.89
C VAL A 722 -10.05 -18.71 -13.83
N MET A 723 -10.05 -19.46 -12.73
CA MET A 723 -9.17 -20.62 -12.55
C MET A 723 -9.52 -21.76 -13.51
N ASN A 724 -10.80 -22.02 -13.79
CA ASN A 724 -11.21 -23.00 -14.80
C ASN A 724 -10.71 -22.63 -16.21
N GLU A 725 -10.82 -21.34 -16.59
CA GLU A 725 -10.34 -20.90 -17.91
C GLU A 725 -8.80 -20.94 -17.98
N ILE A 726 -8.08 -20.67 -16.90
CA ILE A 726 -6.62 -20.81 -16.83
C ILE A 726 -6.23 -22.26 -17.04
N ILE A 727 -6.79 -23.19 -16.25
CA ILE A 727 -6.52 -24.64 -16.36
C ILE A 727 -6.76 -25.12 -17.79
N LYS A 728 -7.88 -24.73 -18.39
CA LYS A 728 -8.22 -25.08 -19.77
C LYS A 728 -7.22 -24.51 -20.77
N THR A 729 -6.92 -23.21 -20.68
CA THR A 729 -6.06 -22.51 -21.66
C THR A 729 -4.61 -22.95 -21.56
N LYS A 730 -4.12 -23.22 -20.32
CA LYS A 730 -2.76 -23.70 -20.06
C LYS A 730 -2.62 -25.22 -20.20
N GLN A 731 -3.72 -25.94 -20.39
CA GLN A 731 -3.77 -27.41 -20.45
C GLN A 731 -3.11 -28.05 -19.19
N GLU A 732 -3.39 -27.46 -18.00
CA GLU A 732 -2.81 -27.93 -16.77
C GLU A 732 -3.31 -29.33 -16.42
N GLN A 733 -2.38 -30.23 -16.11
CA GLN A 733 -2.71 -31.59 -15.74
C GLN A 733 -3.36 -31.63 -14.37
N THR A 734 -4.43 -32.41 -14.25
CA THR A 734 -5.08 -32.63 -12.96
C THR A 734 -4.13 -33.31 -12.00
N THR A 735 -3.89 -32.64 -10.85
CA THR A 735 -3.01 -33.15 -9.81
C THR A 735 -3.50 -32.74 -8.43
N ASP A 736 -3.01 -33.41 -7.38
CA ASP A 736 -3.24 -33.06 -5.98
C ASP A 736 -1.97 -32.40 -5.39
N PHE A 737 -2.13 -31.81 -4.23
CA PHE A 737 -1.02 -31.24 -3.49
C PHE A 737 -0.07 -32.32 -2.97
N LYS A 738 1.23 -32.06 -3.06
CA LYS A 738 2.26 -33.00 -2.61
C LYS A 738 2.17 -33.18 -1.09
N LYS A 739 2.06 -34.44 -0.68
CA LYS A 739 2.08 -34.84 0.73
C LYS A 739 3.52 -35.04 1.20
N PRO A 740 3.98 -34.33 2.24
CA PRO A 740 5.31 -34.56 2.83
C PRO A 740 5.44 -35.96 3.45
N ALA A 741 6.69 -36.46 3.53
CA ALA A 741 6.95 -37.82 4.04
C ALA A 741 6.72 -37.97 5.56
N ASP A 742 6.78 -36.84 6.27
CA ASP A 742 6.55 -36.77 7.72
C ASP A 742 5.06 -36.68 8.11
N ILE A 743 4.13 -36.77 7.17
CA ILE A 743 2.70 -36.75 7.40
C ILE A 743 2.16 -38.19 7.54
N VAL A 744 1.57 -38.49 8.70
CA VAL A 744 0.96 -39.76 9.04
C VAL A 744 -0.55 -39.60 9.29
N LYS A 745 -1.28 -40.73 9.35
CA LYS A 745 -2.73 -40.76 9.63
C LYS A 745 -2.98 -41.47 10.92
N ALA A 746 -3.98 -41.04 11.70
CA ALA A 746 -4.49 -41.75 12.85
C ALA A 746 -6.02 -41.61 12.95
N LYS A 747 -6.67 -42.64 13.59
CA LYS A 747 -8.09 -42.59 13.93
C LYS A 747 -8.28 -41.94 15.27
N VAL A 748 -8.93 -40.79 15.30
CA VAL A 748 -9.19 -40.00 16.50
C VAL A 748 -10.68 -39.75 16.70
N CYS A 749 -11.06 -39.48 17.93
CA CYS A 749 -12.39 -39.01 18.26
C CYS A 749 -12.48 -37.53 18.02
N LYS A 750 -13.41 -37.08 17.20
CA LYS A 750 -13.55 -35.67 16.84
C LYS A 750 -14.02 -34.78 17.98
N GLU A 751 -14.64 -35.36 19.05
CA GLU A 751 -15.10 -34.61 20.22
C GLU A 751 -13.98 -34.35 21.25
N SER A 752 -12.98 -35.22 21.30
CA SER A 752 -11.85 -35.07 22.22
C SER A 752 -10.52 -34.68 21.56
N GLY A 753 -10.39 -34.94 20.26
CA GLY A 753 -9.13 -34.82 19.54
C GLY A 753 -8.13 -35.95 19.85
N LYS A 754 -8.46 -36.89 20.72
CA LYS A 754 -7.62 -37.98 21.19
C LYS A 754 -7.92 -39.28 20.42
N LEU A 755 -7.13 -40.35 20.65
CA LEU A 755 -7.38 -41.65 20.01
C LEU A 755 -8.79 -42.14 20.29
N ALA A 756 -9.46 -42.61 19.25
CA ALA A 756 -10.83 -43.11 19.38
C ALA A 756 -10.90 -44.43 20.13
N ILE A 757 -11.89 -44.60 20.99
CA ILE A 757 -12.20 -45.86 21.70
C ILE A 757 -13.22 -46.62 20.88
N LYS A 758 -12.83 -47.82 20.39
CA LYS A 758 -13.72 -48.72 19.65
C LYS A 758 -14.89 -49.17 20.55
N GLY A 759 -16.09 -49.21 19.99
CA GLY A 759 -17.32 -49.53 20.71
C GLY A 759 -17.84 -48.40 21.61
N VAL A 760 -17.18 -47.19 21.58
CA VAL A 760 -17.64 -46.04 22.34
C VAL A 760 -17.76 -44.83 21.40
N CYS A 761 -16.67 -44.37 20.82
CA CYS A 761 -16.69 -43.20 19.94
C CYS A 761 -17.42 -43.42 18.61
N ASP A 762 -17.45 -44.65 18.15
CA ASP A 762 -18.17 -45.09 16.94
C ASP A 762 -19.67 -45.35 17.20
N HIS A 763 -20.11 -45.32 18.45
CA HIS A 763 -21.49 -45.56 18.90
C HIS A 763 -22.13 -44.33 19.57
N ASP A 764 -21.62 -43.11 19.28
CA ASP A 764 -22.27 -41.87 19.72
C ASP A 764 -23.69 -41.77 19.13
N PRO A 765 -24.70 -41.34 19.90
CA PRO A 765 -26.08 -41.22 19.41
C PRO A 765 -26.26 -40.37 18.13
N ARG A 766 -25.32 -39.51 17.83
CA ARG A 766 -25.29 -38.67 16.61
C ARG A 766 -24.64 -39.38 15.42
N GLY A 767 -24.24 -40.63 15.55
CA GLY A 767 -23.44 -41.36 14.58
C GLY A 767 -21.95 -41.44 14.96
N SER A 768 -21.16 -42.20 14.23
CA SER A 768 -19.73 -42.37 14.52
C SER A 768 -19.01 -41.03 14.61
N ARG A 769 -18.28 -40.85 15.70
CA ARG A 769 -17.40 -39.68 15.93
C ARG A 769 -15.92 -40.03 15.72
N VAL A 770 -15.65 -41.15 15.09
CA VAL A 770 -14.30 -41.54 14.68
C VAL A 770 -14.00 -40.95 13.33
N ILE A 771 -12.94 -40.16 13.28
CA ILE A 771 -12.41 -39.57 12.03
C ILE A 771 -10.97 -40.03 11.81
N THR A 772 -10.56 -40.13 10.57
CA THR A 772 -9.15 -40.30 10.21
C THR A 772 -8.58 -38.92 9.94
N GLU A 773 -7.56 -38.53 10.73
CA GLU A 773 -6.94 -37.21 10.64
C GLU A 773 -5.46 -37.33 10.25
N TYR A 774 -4.92 -36.29 9.61
CA TYR A 774 -3.50 -36.12 9.28
C TYR A 774 -2.76 -35.46 10.43
N PHE A 775 -1.54 -35.91 10.66
CA PHE A 775 -0.64 -35.43 11.71
C PHE A 775 0.79 -35.30 11.17
N GLU A 776 1.53 -34.35 11.66
CA GLU A 776 2.99 -34.40 11.62
C GLU A 776 3.47 -35.57 12.45
N LYS A 777 4.45 -36.32 11.99
CA LYS A 777 5.04 -37.48 12.73
C LYS A 777 5.50 -37.00 14.11
N GLY A 778 5.10 -37.70 15.15
CA GLY A 778 5.38 -37.32 16.54
C GLY A 778 4.29 -36.48 17.22
N THR A 779 3.28 -35.98 16.48
CA THR A 779 2.17 -35.20 17.07
C THR A 779 0.87 -35.96 17.17
N VAL A 780 0.87 -37.25 16.80
CA VAL A 780 -0.29 -38.14 17.00
C VAL A 780 -0.63 -38.21 18.48
N PRO A 781 -1.88 -38.02 18.91
CA PRO A 781 -2.26 -38.17 20.32
C PRO A 781 -1.94 -39.56 20.85
N THR A 782 -1.40 -39.64 22.05
CA THR A 782 -1.13 -40.94 22.75
C THR A 782 -2.24 -41.32 23.70
N GLN A 783 -3.04 -40.36 24.13
CA GLN A 783 -4.17 -40.59 25.04
C GLN A 783 -5.42 -40.99 24.27
N THR A 784 -6.25 -41.83 24.89
CA THR A 784 -7.57 -42.19 24.38
C THR A 784 -8.63 -41.17 24.76
N CYS A 785 -9.76 -41.19 24.07
CA CYS A 785 -10.90 -40.32 24.26
C CYS A 785 -11.34 -40.25 25.73
N ASP A 786 -11.44 -39.05 26.28
CA ASP A 786 -11.88 -38.74 27.65
C ASP A 786 -13.22 -38.00 27.69
N ILE A 787 -13.86 -37.81 26.53
CA ILE A 787 -15.15 -37.12 26.40
C ILE A 787 -16.31 -38.08 26.32
N HIS A 788 -16.15 -39.21 25.63
CA HIS A 788 -17.20 -40.22 25.57
C HIS A 788 -17.16 -41.14 26.77
N VAL A 789 -18.31 -41.40 27.33
CA VAL A 789 -18.52 -42.39 28.42
C VAL A 789 -19.62 -43.36 28.06
N ALA A 790 -19.34 -44.63 28.28
CA ALA A 790 -20.33 -45.70 28.17
C ALA A 790 -20.90 -45.99 29.55
N VAL A 791 -22.21 -45.96 29.68
CA VAL A 791 -22.92 -46.35 30.90
C VAL A 791 -23.89 -47.49 30.63
N GLU A 792 -23.97 -48.44 31.58
CA GLU A 792 -24.98 -49.45 31.54
C GLU A 792 -26.22 -48.97 32.30
N VAL A 793 -27.35 -48.95 31.63
CA VAL A 793 -28.63 -48.52 32.18
C VAL A 793 -29.58 -49.71 32.31
N CYS A 794 -30.25 -49.80 33.42
CA CYS A 794 -31.32 -50.79 33.61
C CYS A 794 -32.58 -50.28 32.87
N LYS A 795 -33.06 -51.06 31.88
CA LYS A 795 -34.25 -50.69 31.07
C LYS A 795 -35.50 -50.56 31.94
N THR A 796 -35.58 -51.32 33.08
CA THR A 796 -36.75 -51.35 33.96
C THR A 796 -36.86 -50.12 34.83
N SER A 797 -35.73 -49.54 35.29
CA SER A 797 -35.72 -48.44 36.25
C SER A 797 -35.27 -47.14 35.60
N ASP A 798 -34.71 -47.19 34.37
CA ASP A 798 -34.05 -46.08 33.69
C ASP A 798 -32.98 -45.37 34.57
N LYS A 799 -32.21 -46.17 35.33
CA LYS A 799 -31.10 -45.77 36.20
C LYS A 799 -29.87 -46.64 35.93
N LEU A 800 -28.71 -46.26 36.48
CA LEU A 800 -27.51 -47.11 36.34
C LEU A 800 -27.78 -48.55 36.73
N ALA A 801 -27.38 -49.47 35.87
CA ALA A 801 -27.50 -50.88 36.14
C ALA A 801 -26.56 -51.33 37.29
N THR A 802 -27.02 -52.15 38.18
CA THR A 802 -26.21 -52.82 39.20
C THR A 802 -25.72 -54.19 38.72
N LYS A 803 -24.85 -54.84 39.46
CA LYS A 803 -24.43 -56.22 39.16
C LYS A 803 -25.62 -57.19 39.11
N ASN A 804 -26.64 -56.87 39.89
CA ASN A 804 -27.81 -57.71 40.04
C ASN A 804 -28.85 -57.53 38.92
N CYS A 805 -28.73 -56.56 38.09
CA CYS A 805 -29.63 -56.40 36.97
C CYS A 805 -29.42 -57.54 35.96
N PRO A 806 -30.49 -58.20 35.50
CA PRO A 806 -30.39 -59.22 34.46
C PRO A 806 -29.78 -58.71 33.19
N ALA A 807 -28.97 -59.53 32.50
CA ALA A 807 -28.25 -59.14 31.30
C ALA A 807 -29.17 -58.58 30.18
N ASN A 808 -30.34 -59.19 29.97
CA ASN A 808 -31.36 -58.82 29.02
C ASN A 808 -32.07 -57.47 29.39
N LYS A 809 -31.97 -57.03 30.63
CA LYS A 809 -32.45 -55.74 31.12
C LYS A 809 -31.38 -54.67 31.15
N LYS A 810 -30.13 -54.97 30.83
CA LYS A 810 -29.09 -54.00 30.71
C LYS A 810 -29.10 -53.42 29.29
N GLN A 811 -28.89 -52.07 29.18
CA GLN A 811 -28.69 -51.39 27.93
C GLN A 811 -27.47 -50.50 28.06
N ARG A 812 -26.52 -50.68 27.19
CA ARG A 812 -25.38 -49.81 27.07
C ARG A 812 -25.80 -48.51 26.32
N LYS A 813 -25.58 -47.35 26.92
CA LYS A 813 -25.82 -46.03 26.33
C LYS A 813 -24.51 -45.23 26.33
N ILE A 814 -24.28 -44.50 25.29
CA ILE A 814 -23.10 -43.63 25.14
C ILE A 814 -23.53 -42.17 25.31
N TYR A 815 -22.77 -41.44 26.08
CA TYR A 815 -22.93 -40.02 26.35
C TYR A 815 -21.59 -39.31 26.25
N ILE A 816 -21.63 -37.97 26.22
CA ILE A 816 -20.44 -37.15 26.34
C ILE A 816 -20.41 -36.46 27.71
N VAL A 817 -19.20 -36.28 28.25
CA VAL A 817 -18.95 -35.55 29.49
C VAL A 817 -18.37 -34.18 29.16
N ARG A 818 -18.86 -33.19 29.87
CA ARG A 818 -18.38 -31.80 29.70
C ARG A 818 -17.16 -31.57 30.61
N LYS A 819 -16.10 -30.99 30.09
CA LYS A 819 -14.94 -30.57 30.89
C LYS A 819 -15.35 -29.47 31.87
N LYS A 820 -14.73 -29.43 33.06
CA LYS A 820 -14.94 -28.34 34.02
C LYS A 820 -14.65 -26.98 33.35
N GLY A 821 -15.51 -25.99 33.59
CA GLY A 821 -15.38 -24.64 33.06
C GLY A 821 -16.09 -24.36 31.73
N SER A 822 -16.70 -25.35 31.07
CA SER A 822 -17.50 -25.11 29.87
C SER A 822 -18.86 -24.53 30.23
N HIS A 823 -19.24 -23.47 29.56
CA HIS A 823 -20.45 -22.70 29.91
C HIS A 823 -21.38 -22.53 28.70
N GLY A 824 -22.66 -22.61 28.94
CA GLY A 824 -23.70 -22.31 27.97
C GLY A 824 -24.34 -23.51 27.28
N LYS A 825 -25.43 -23.23 26.55
CA LYS A 825 -26.17 -24.23 25.77
C LYS A 825 -25.56 -24.33 24.37
N THR A 826 -25.17 -25.56 24.00
CA THR A 826 -24.57 -25.88 22.69
C THR A 826 -25.36 -27.02 22.02
N ALA A 827 -25.04 -27.30 20.75
CA ALA A 827 -25.60 -28.43 20.02
C ALA A 827 -25.31 -29.80 20.71
N ASP A 828 -24.25 -29.87 21.52
CA ASP A 828 -23.88 -31.07 22.26
C ASP A 828 -24.71 -31.28 23.53
N THR A 829 -25.42 -30.26 24.04
CA THR A 829 -26.13 -30.30 25.31
C THR A 829 -27.10 -31.47 25.44
N PRO A 830 -27.88 -31.90 24.42
CA PRO A 830 -28.79 -33.02 24.51
C PRO A 830 -28.11 -34.38 24.71
N TYR A 831 -26.82 -34.46 24.37
CA TYR A 831 -26.03 -35.69 24.38
C TYR A 831 -25.10 -35.79 25.60
N MET A 832 -25.16 -34.82 26.51
CA MET A 832 -24.41 -34.84 27.77
C MET A 832 -24.95 -35.92 28.71
N LEU A 833 -24.03 -36.51 29.50
CA LEU A 833 -24.37 -37.50 30.51
C LEU A 833 -25.39 -36.93 31.51
N PRO A 834 -26.63 -37.46 31.55
CA PRO A 834 -27.65 -37.00 32.49
C PRO A 834 -27.24 -37.20 33.94
N LYS A 835 -27.63 -36.30 34.84
CA LYS A 835 -27.36 -36.43 36.28
C LYS A 835 -27.81 -37.79 36.84
N LYS A 836 -28.96 -38.33 36.37
CA LYS A 836 -29.50 -39.63 36.79
C LYS A 836 -28.59 -40.82 36.46
N TYR A 837 -27.65 -40.66 35.51
CA TYR A 837 -26.68 -41.68 35.15
C TYR A 837 -25.28 -41.40 35.68
N GLN A 838 -25.13 -40.50 36.61
CA GLN A 838 -23.84 -40.20 37.25
C GLN A 838 -23.71 -40.92 38.62
N SER A 839 -24.82 -41.07 39.36
CA SER A 839 -24.77 -41.61 40.74
C SER A 839 -26.04 -42.38 41.18
N VAL A 840 -27.08 -42.49 40.35
CA VAL A 840 -28.34 -43.08 40.72
C VAL A 840 -28.46 -44.52 40.16
N PHE A 841 -28.38 -45.50 41.02
CA PHE A 841 -28.40 -46.89 40.64
C PHE A 841 -29.82 -47.52 40.69
N CYS A 842 -29.98 -48.64 39.99
CA CYS A 842 -31.22 -49.42 39.99
C CYS A 842 -31.48 -49.97 41.35
N LYS A 843 -32.72 -49.78 41.86
CA LYS A 843 -33.20 -50.36 43.10
C LYS A 843 -34.20 -51.51 42.86
N LYS A 844 -34.49 -51.84 41.58
CA LYS A 844 -35.46 -52.92 41.22
C LYS A 844 -34.81 -54.28 41.04
N HIS A 845 -33.50 -54.28 40.96
CA HIS A 845 -32.67 -55.45 40.79
C HIS A 845 -31.44 -55.38 41.69
#